data_95d575136f81e92cfc80779067c292ed
#
_entry.id   95d575136f81e92cfc80779067c292ed
#
_cell.length_a   1.000
_cell.length_b   1.000
_cell.length_c   1.000
_cell.angle_alpha   90.00
_cell.angle_beta   90.00
_cell.angle_gamma   90.00
#
_symmetry.space_group_name_H-M   'P 1'
#
loop_
_entity.id
_entity.type
_entity.pdbx_description
1 polymer ?
#
loop_
_entity_poly.entity_id
_entity_poly.type
_entity_poly.pdbx_seq_one_letter_code
_entity_poly.pdbx_strand_id
1 'polypeptide(L)'
;MGLQRFFHGVIVVGRNINLCMNTMLRKTFKYLLWLSLNVALIVSVILVLAVVNYVNKLPPIAELLDDRKRGSVTLIDRNNNVFAWRGNQFGGILKSKSLNNVLHDAIISVEDRTFYSHFGVSIRGILGAIRINLREGRGPFSGHGGSTITQQVAKILCLLQGDNSTQKHCRRSTISRKLLEIPFALALEYAYSKEDILSIYINRVYLGSGAYGFEAASERYFNKNSSELSTGEAALLAGLLKAPSRYSPINNKELSQARALTVLKIMKEQKSISIKDFEEAANSLPLIQENNINEIGSYYADWVMQDAPQEITKQSKEDIIIRTYFDPKIQRAIDDTIISFLETKIMAASRAQIAVVVMSADGRIRAMSGGRPSAKIPGQFNRAFQAKRQPGSAFKPFVYGAALDLGISPNTIIMDEPTTIMFGKNNFKQYSPKNYDNRYLGPVTVEEAFSKSLNTVAVKVGNEIGINRVKTLAKELGIETAIPSEPSIALGSSEVNLLELTTAYAGILNNGVKINPKGWQNLSIKETNEVIISEGSDEGFRVFSKLAAQTLKYLMFSSVENGTGKNASVSDWQIAGKTGTSQSFRDAWFVGFSNNYVIGVWMGNDDNRPLKNVNGGGLPAKIFSNIMTKISVDLVSEKEIAMILPNQFDALRSYDESATKYRFQSQEEGDGKPKNSSLIGGLIRALLWGD
;
A
#
# COMPACT_ATOMS: atom_id res chain seq x y z
N MET A 1 -13.68 -106.37 11.78
CA MET A 1 -14.84 -105.58 12.24
C MET A 1 -14.49 -104.29 12.96
N GLY A 2 -13.25 -104.03 13.31
CA GLY A 2 -12.85 -102.81 14.04
C GLY A 2 -12.63 -101.54 13.17
N LEU A 3 -12.09 -101.68 11.95
CA LEU A 3 -11.74 -100.55 11.09
C LEU A 3 -12.95 -99.81 10.45
N GLN A 4 -14.03 -100.51 10.13
CA GLN A 4 -15.24 -99.91 9.56
C GLN A 4 -16.01 -99.04 10.56
N ARG A 5 -16.01 -99.39 11.86
CA ARG A 5 -16.63 -98.52 12.89
C ARG A 5 -15.83 -97.26 13.16
N PHE A 6 -14.49 -97.28 13.01
CA PHE A 6 -13.64 -96.08 13.20
C PHE A 6 -13.86 -95.08 12.07
N PHE A 7 -13.94 -95.53 10.81
CA PHE A 7 -14.20 -94.65 9.67
C PHE A 7 -15.61 -94.08 9.68
N HIS A 8 -16.62 -94.79 10.15
CA HIS A 8 -17.97 -94.26 10.28
C HIS A 8 -18.06 -93.20 11.39
N GLY A 9 -17.37 -93.40 12.51
CA GLY A 9 -17.28 -92.40 13.58
C GLY A 9 -16.60 -91.11 13.15
N VAL A 10 -15.49 -91.17 12.37
CA VAL A 10 -14.76 -90.02 11.88
C VAL A 10 -15.59 -89.19 10.85
N ILE A 11 -16.35 -89.86 9.96
CA ILE A 11 -17.21 -89.22 8.96
C ILE A 11 -18.41 -88.55 9.64
N VAL A 12 -19.02 -89.17 10.67
CA VAL A 12 -20.13 -88.55 11.41
C VAL A 12 -19.69 -87.39 12.27
N VAL A 13 -18.51 -87.48 12.90
CA VAL A 13 -17.92 -86.32 13.65
C VAL A 13 -17.53 -85.19 12.70
N GLY A 14 -16.91 -85.51 11.54
CA GLY A 14 -16.58 -84.51 10.55
C GLY A 14 -17.82 -83.77 9.95
N ARG A 15 -18.90 -84.53 9.74
CA ARG A 15 -20.20 -84.05 9.24
C ARG A 15 -20.90 -83.16 10.28
N ASN A 16 -20.84 -83.53 11.56
CA ASN A 16 -21.39 -82.77 12.67
C ASN A 16 -20.57 -81.45 12.95
N ILE A 17 -19.24 -81.53 12.84
CA ILE A 17 -18.37 -80.35 12.96
C ILE A 17 -18.65 -79.34 11.82
N ASN A 18 -18.81 -79.85 10.57
CA ASN A 18 -19.14 -78.97 9.43
C ASN A 18 -20.56 -78.39 9.52
N LEU A 19 -21.56 -79.16 10.04
CA LEU A 19 -22.91 -78.63 10.28
C LEU A 19 -22.92 -77.57 11.43
N CYS A 20 -22.20 -77.83 12.52
CA CYS A 20 -22.09 -76.95 13.67
C CYS A 20 -21.32 -75.67 13.29
N MET A 21 -20.24 -75.78 12.50
CA MET A 21 -19.46 -74.63 11.98
C MET A 21 -20.28 -73.80 11.00
N ASN A 22 -21.09 -74.40 10.10
CA ASN A 22 -21.99 -73.64 9.21
C ASN A 22 -23.14 -72.96 9.97
N THR A 23 -23.67 -73.58 11.03
CA THR A 23 -24.72 -72.96 11.86
C THR A 23 -24.15 -71.80 12.73
N MET A 24 -22.93 -71.96 13.24
CA MET A 24 -22.25 -70.92 14.01
C MET A 24 -21.86 -69.72 13.11
N LEU A 25 -21.29 -69.98 11.93
CA LEU A 25 -21.00 -68.98 10.92
C LEU A 25 -22.26 -68.24 10.45
N ARG A 26 -23.37 -68.94 10.25
CA ARG A 26 -24.65 -68.25 9.89
C ARG A 26 -25.22 -67.43 11.04
N LYS A 27 -25.07 -67.81 12.29
CA LYS A 27 -25.51 -67.04 13.47
C LYS A 27 -24.62 -65.79 13.63
N THR A 28 -23.29 -65.93 13.55
CA THR A 28 -22.37 -64.81 13.61
C THR A 28 -22.58 -63.84 12.48
N PHE A 29 -22.81 -64.31 11.23
CA PHE A 29 -23.15 -63.44 10.10
C PHE A 29 -24.46 -62.69 10.29
N LYS A 30 -25.52 -63.34 10.77
CA LYS A 30 -26.80 -62.69 11.10
C LYS A 30 -26.64 -61.66 12.22
N TYR A 31 -25.85 -61.95 13.25
CA TYR A 31 -25.58 -61.04 14.35
C TYR A 31 -24.77 -59.83 13.86
N LEU A 32 -23.72 -60.04 13.06
CA LEU A 32 -22.95 -58.95 12.45
C LEU A 32 -23.79 -58.09 11.50
N LEU A 33 -24.67 -58.72 10.70
CA LEU A 33 -25.62 -58.01 9.84
C LEU A 33 -26.61 -57.18 10.66
N TRP A 34 -27.19 -57.76 11.71
CA TRP A 34 -28.09 -57.05 12.62
C TRP A 34 -27.39 -55.92 13.34
N LEU A 35 -26.15 -56.12 13.81
CA LEU A 35 -25.34 -55.09 14.45
C LEU A 35 -25.04 -53.96 13.46
N SER A 36 -24.65 -54.32 12.23
CA SER A 36 -24.35 -53.31 11.17
C SER A 36 -25.58 -52.48 10.80
N LEU A 37 -26.78 -53.09 10.74
CA LEU A 37 -28.04 -52.41 10.49
C LEU A 37 -28.39 -51.43 11.64
N ASN A 38 -28.20 -51.87 12.91
CA ASN A 38 -28.45 -50.96 14.07
C ASN A 38 -27.46 -49.80 14.10
N VAL A 39 -26.16 -50.05 13.82
CA VAL A 39 -25.17 -49.00 13.72
C VAL A 39 -25.53 -48.03 12.58
N ALA A 40 -25.93 -48.56 11.41
CA ALA A 40 -26.36 -47.71 10.29
C ALA A 40 -27.60 -46.87 10.62
N LEU A 41 -28.58 -47.44 11.37
CA LEU A 41 -29.75 -46.71 11.84
C LEU A 41 -29.36 -45.60 12.79
N ILE A 42 -28.52 -45.86 13.80
CA ILE A 42 -28.03 -44.84 14.75
C ILE A 42 -27.30 -43.74 14.02
N VAL A 43 -26.39 -44.08 13.10
CA VAL A 43 -25.67 -43.07 12.28
C VAL A 43 -26.63 -42.26 11.44
N SER A 44 -27.67 -42.88 10.86
CA SER A 44 -28.69 -42.16 10.09
C SER A 44 -29.49 -41.20 10.94
N VAL A 45 -29.89 -41.60 12.16
CA VAL A 45 -30.59 -40.73 13.09
C VAL A 45 -29.72 -39.55 13.50
N ILE A 46 -28.45 -39.76 13.83
CA ILE A 46 -27.50 -38.69 14.17
C ILE A 46 -27.33 -37.76 12.98
N LEU A 47 -27.22 -38.30 11.76
CA LEU A 47 -27.10 -37.49 10.54
C LEU A 47 -28.32 -36.62 10.32
N VAL A 48 -29.54 -37.16 10.46
CA VAL A 48 -30.80 -36.40 10.33
C VAL A 48 -30.89 -35.31 11.37
N LEU A 49 -30.57 -35.58 12.63
CA LEU A 49 -30.56 -34.58 13.70
C LEU A 49 -29.54 -33.46 13.42
N ALA A 50 -28.36 -33.84 12.90
CA ALA A 50 -27.36 -32.84 12.51
C ALA A 50 -27.82 -31.99 11.33
N VAL A 51 -28.47 -32.57 10.33
CA VAL A 51 -29.04 -31.84 9.17
C VAL A 51 -30.10 -30.86 9.65
N VAL A 52 -31.06 -31.30 10.48
CA VAL A 52 -32.13 -30.43 11.04
C VAL A 52 -31.54 -29.28 11.84
N ASN A 53 -30.52 -29.56 12.68
CA ASN A 53 -29.83 -28.50 13.43
C ASN A 53 -29.17 -27.45 12.51
N TYR A 54 -28.56 -27.88 11.40
CA TYR A 54 -27.99 -26.96 10.43
C TYR A 54 -29.05 -26.17 9.66
N VAL A 55 -30.12 -26.83 9.20
CA VAL A 55 -31.24 -26.17 8.48
C VAL A 55 -31.83 -25.02 9.32
N ASN A 56 -32.06 -25.27 10.62
CA ASN A 56 -32.61 -24.25 11.53
C ASN A 56 -31.65 -23.04 11.77
N LYS A 57 -30.38 -23.16 11.39
CA LYS A 57 -29.37 -22.10 11.54
C LYS A 57 -29.04 -21.40 10.23
N LEU A 58 -29.55 -21.88 9.09
CA LEU A 58 -29.29 -21.26 7.79
C LEU A 58 -30.09 -19.97 7.66
N PRO A 59 -29.42 -18.83 7.34
CA PRO A 59 -30.05 -17.56 7.11
C PRO A 59 -30.74 -17.52 5.73
N PRO A 60 -31.57 -16.51 5.43
CA PRO A 60 -32.09 -16.29 4.09
C PRO A 60 -30.98 -16.17 3.04
N ILE A 61 -31.25 -16.62 1.80
CA ILE A 61 -30.27 -16.63 0.70
C ILE A 61 -29.64 -15.25 0.46
N ALA A 62 -30.40 -14.16 0.62
CA ALA A 62 -29.92 -12.79 0.43
C ALA A 62 -28.73 -12.46 1.34
N GLU A 63 -28.74 -12.91 2.59
CA GLU A 63 -27.65 -12.71 3.52
C GLU A 63 -26.41 -13.57 3.16
N LEU A 64 -26.62 -14.75 2.56
CA LEU A 64 -25.54 -15.61 2.12
C LEU A 64 -24.86 -15.09 0.85
N LEU A 65 -25.58 -14.39 -0.01
CA LEU A 65 -25.01 -13.78 -1.20
C LEU A 65 -24.16 -12.56 -0.86
N ASP A 66 -24.55 -11.79 0.16
CA ASP A 66 -23.84 -10.56 0.57
C ASP A 66 -23.62 -10.50 2.10
N ASP A 67 -22.76 -11.35 2.63
CA ASP A 67 -22.29 -11.27 4.03
C ASP A 67 -20.94 -10.56 4.12
N ARG A 68 -20.79 -9.45 3.42
CA ARG A 68 -19.58 -8.61 3.49
C ARG A 68 -19.50 -7.99 4.89
N LYS A 69 -18.47 -8.35 5.64
CA LYS A 69 -18.16 -7.67 6.92
C LYS A 69 -17.51 -6.31 6.69
N ARG A 70 -16.87 -6.12 5.54
CA ARG A 70 -16.19 -4.89 5.12
C ARG A 70 -16.18 -4.81 3.61
N GLY A 71 -16.39 -3.61 3.08
CA GLY A 71 -16.22 -3.30 1.68
C GLY A 71 -14.74 -3.29 1.26
N SER A 72 -14.51 -3.29 -0.03
CA SER A 72 -13.20 -3.05 -0.64
C SER A 72 -12.96 -1.56 -0.85
N VAL A 73 -11.68 -1.17 -0.94
CA VAL A 73 -11.30 0.19 -1.31
C VAL A 73 -10.56 0.16 -2.63
N THR A 74 -11.12 0.84 -3.62
CA THR A 74 -10.51 1.06 -4.93
C THR A 74 -9.89 2.44 -4.96
N LEU A 75 -8.59 2.53 -5.28
CA LEU A 75 -7.89 3.81 -5.42
C LEU A 75 -7.73 4.13 -6.90
N ILE A 76 -8.19 5.32 -7.30
CA ILE A 76 -8.08 5.82 -8.67
C ILE A 76 -7.13 7.02 -8.74
N ASP A 77 -6.37 7.09 -9.83
CA ASP A 77 -5.43 8.16 -10.10
C ASP A 77 -6.13 9.46 -10.53
N ARG A 78 -5.35 10.51 -10.78
CA ARG A 78 -5.87 11.80 -11.24
C ARG A 78 -6.63 11.73 -12.58
N ASN A 79 -6.43 10.68 -13.37
CA ASN A 79 -7.07 10.44 -14.66
C ASN A 79 -8.24 9.45 -14.57
N ASN A 80 -8.66 9.09 -13.34
CA ASN A 80 -9.72 8.11 -13.04
C ASN A 80 -9.39 6.65 -13.39
N ASN A 81 -8.12 6.30 -13.60
CA ASN A 81 -7.72 4.92 -13.77
C ASN A 81 -7.45 4.27 -12.42
N VAL A 82 -7.88 3.03 -12.26
CA VAL A 82 -7.59 2.25 -11.06
C VAL A 82 -6.10 1.91 -11.03
N PHE A 83 -5.41 2.24 -9.94
CA PHE A 83 -3.99 1.91 -9.76
C PHE A 83 -3.71 1.01 -8.55
N ALA A 84 -4.63 0.94 -7.58
CA ALA A 84 -4.48 0.06 -6.43
C ALA A 84 -5.82 -0.34 -5.83
N TRP A 85 -5.82 -1.47 -5.13
CA TRP A 85 -6.93 -1.92 -4.31
C TRP A 85 -6.45 -2.25 -2.91
N ARG A 86 -7.32 -2.06 -1.92
CA ARG A 86 -7.07 -2.44 -0.54
C ARG A 86 -8.29 -3.14 0.04
N GLY A 87 -8.06 -4.15 0.90
CA GLY A 87 -9.12 -5.00 1.42
C GLY A 87 -9.48 -6.15 0.48
N ASN A 88 -10.49 -6.93 0.87
CA ASN A 88 -11.03 -8.00 0.06
C ASN A 88 -11.97 -7.39 -1.00
N GLN A 89 -11.75 -7.74 -2.25
CA GLN A 89 -12.61 -7.30 -3.33
C GLN A 89 -13.78 -8.27 -3.47
N PHE A 90 -14.97 -7.74 -3.42
CA PHE A 90 -16.20 -8.42 -3.75
C PHE A 90 -16.79 -7.67 -4.95
N GLY A 91 -17.06 -8.36 -6.05
CA GLY A 91 -17.81 -7.80 -7.19
C GLY A 91 -19.29 -7.66 -6.85
N GLY A 92 -20.07 -7.14 -7.79
CA GLY A 92 -21.54 -7.16 -7.70
C GLY A 92 -22.07 -8.58 -7.52
N ILE A 93 -23.28 -8.72 -6.96
CA ILE A 93 -23.89 -10.04 -6.72
C ILE A 93 -24.25 -10.71 -8.05
N LEU A 94 -23.58 -11.80 -8.38
CA LEU A 94 -23.88 -12.66 -9.53
C LEU A 94 -24.95 -13.69 -9.17
N LYS A 95 -26.01 -13.76 -9.98
CA LYS A 95 -26.94 -14.90 -9.95
C LYS A 95 -26.48 -15.95 -10.95
N SER A 96 -26.51 -17.23 -10.59
CA SER A 96 -26.07 -18.32 -11.48
C SER A 96 -26.82 -18.32 -12.83
N LYS A 97 -28.09 -17.91 -12.87
CA LYS A 97 -28.89 -17.76 -14.08
C LYS A 97 -28.43 -16.67 -15.03
N SER A 98 -27.72 -15.66 -14.55
CA SER A 98 -27.15 -14.58 -15.35
C SER A 98 -25.65 -14.75 -15.64
N LEU A 99 -25.08 -15.88 -15.21
CA LEU A 99 -23.68 -16.18 -15.46
C LEU A 99 -23.44 -16.47 -16.95
N ASN A 100 -22.32 -16.01 -17.49
CA ASN A 100 -21.87 -16.39 -18.82
C ASN A 100 -21.81 -17.92 -18.94
N ASN A 101 -22.43 -18.48 -19.98
CA ASN A 101 -22.49 -19.94 -20.17
C ASN A 101 -21.11 -20.59 -20.19
N VAL A 102 -20.13 -19.96 -20.80
CA VAL A 102 -18.76 -20.49 -20.88
C VAL A 102 -18.11 -20.55 -19.50
N LEU A 103 -18.32 -19.52 -18.67
CA LEU A 103 -17.83 -19.51 -17.29
C LEU A 103 -18.55 -20.54 -16.42
N HIS A 104 -19.88 -20.67 -16.56
CA HIS A 104 -20.66 -21.70 -15.89
C HIS A 104 -20.10 -23.10 -16.20
N ASP A 105 -19.92 -23.40 -17.49
CA ASP A 105 -19.44 -24.69 -17.94
C ASP A 105 -18.00 -24.98 -17.52
N ALA A 106 -17.14 -23.95 -17.49
CA ALA A 106 -15.77 -24.08 -16.99
C ALA A 106 -15.75 -24.46 -15.50
N ILE A 107 -16.56 -23.80 -14.66
CA ILE A 107 -16.67 -24.09 -13.22
C ILE A 107 -17.17 -25.51 -12.99
N ILE A 108 -18.31 -25.89 -13.61
CA ILE A 108 -18.93 -27.21 -13.43
C ILE A 108 -18.00 -28.31 -13.93
N SER A 109 -17.35 -28.12 -15.08
CA SER A 109 -16.44 -29.11 -15.67
C SER A 109 -15.26 -29.45 -14.77
N VAL A 110 -14.72 -28.46 -14.05
CA VAL A 110 -13.50 -28.62 -13.24
C VAL A 110 -13.81 -29.06 -11.82
N GLU A 111 -14.85 -28.50 -11.21
CA GLU A 111 -15.12 -28.67 -9.78
C GLU A 111 -16.12 -29.80 -9.49
N ASP A 112 -17.18 -29.90 -10.25
CA ASP A 112 -18.25 -30.84 -9.97
C ASP A 112 -19.12 -31.17 -11.19
N ARG A 113 -18.60 -32.02 -12.07
CA ARG A 113 -19.29 -32.44 -13.30
C ARG A 113 -20.72 -32.95 -13.10
N THR A 114 -21.01 -33.51 -11.91
CA THR A 114 -22.31 -34.11 -11.57
C THR A 114 -23.14 -33.23 -10.65
N PHE A 115 -22.82 -31.94 -10.54
CA PHE A 115 -23.44 -30.99 -9.59
C PHE A 115 -24.97 -31.06 -9.57
N TYR A 116 -25.61 -31.06 -10.73
CA TYR A 116 -27.08 -31.09 -10.85
C TYR A 116 -27.70 -32.49 -10.64
N SER A 117 -26.90 -33.57 -10.48
CA SER A 117 -27.39 -34.93 -10.41
C SER A 117 -27.24 -35.61 -9.05
N HIS A 118 -26.60 -34.97 -8.07
CA HIS A 118 -26.45 -35.48 -6.71
C HIS A 118 -27.03 -34.52 -5.68
N PHE A 119 -27.26 -35.04 -4.46
CA PHE A 119 -27.77 -34.28 -3.33
C PHE A 119 -26.65 -33.92 -2.35
N GLY A 120 -25.83 -32.92 -2.69
CA GLY A 120 -24.78 -32.35 -1.88
C GLY A 120 -23.47 -33.14 -1.79
N VAL A 121 -23.52 -34.46 -1.92
CA VAL A 121 -22.35 -35.35 -1.83
C VAL A 121 -22.34 -36.32 -3.02
N SER A 122 -21.20 -36.42 -3.72
CA SER A 122 -21.04 -37.34 -4.86
C SER A 122 -20.25 -38.58 -4.46
N ILE A 123 -20.94 -39.68 -4.22
CA ILE A 123 -20.28 -40.99 -3.92
C ILE A 123 -19.41 -41.41 -5.12
N ARG A 124 -19.88 -41.22 -6.35
CA ARG A 124 -19.09 -41.49 -7.58
C ARG A 124 -17.82 -40.65 -7.63
N GLY A 125 -17.91 -39.38 -7.26
CA GLY A 125 -16.75 -38.45 -7.20
C GLY A 125 -15.72 -38.91 -6.18
N ILE A 126 -16.15 -39.34 -4.99
CA ILE A 126 -15.28 -39.85 -3.94
C ILE A 126 -14.57 -41.13 -4.38
N LEU A 127 -15.32 -42.09 -4.90
CA LEU A 127 -14.76 -43.38 -5.38
C LEU A 127 -13.81 -43.16 -6.57
N GLY A 128 -14.16 -42.25 -7.48
CA GLY A 128 -13.32 -41.85 -8.60
C GLY A 128 -11.99 -41.23 -8.14
N ALA A 129 -12.03 -40.31 -7.18
CA ALA A 129 -10.84 -39.73 -6.60
C ALA A 129 -9.92 -40.76 -5.90
N ILE A 130 -10.50 -41.65 -5.12
CA ILE A 130 -9.76 -42.74 -4.48
C ILE A 130 -9.05 -43.62 -5.53
N ARG A 131 -9.77 -44.02 -6.60
CA ARG A 131 -9.22 -44.84 -7.69
C ARG A 131 -8.04 -44.14 -8.38
N ILE A 132 -8.15 -42.83 -8.66
CA ILE A 132 -7.08 -42.04 -9.30
C ILE A 132 -5.88 -41.93 -8.36
N ASN A 133 -6.09 -41.64 -7.08
CA ASN A 133 -5.01 -41.50 -6.10
C ASN A 133 -4.23 -42.82 -5.95
N LEU A 134 -4.93 -43.93 -5.85
CA LEU A 134 -4.30 -45.28 -5.76
C LEU A 134 -3.53 -45.61 -7.05
N ARG A 135 -4.08 -45.26 -8.24
CA ARG A 135 -3.39 -45.50 -9.53
C ARG A 135 -2.11 -44.66 -9.65
N GLU A 136 -2.07 -43.48 -9.03
CA GLU A 136 -0.91 -42.58 -9.00
C GLU A 136 0.06 -42.93 -7.83
N GLY A 137 -0.14 -44.04 -7.12
CA GLY A 137 0.73 -44.46 -6.01
C GLY A 137 0.58 -43.60 -4.74
N ARG A 138 -0.51 -42.86 -4.60
CA ARG A 138 -0.80 -42.01 -3.43
C ARG A 138 -1.74 -42.73 -2.46
N GLY A 139 -1.79 -42.23 -1.23
CA GLY A 139 -2.81 -42.70 -0.28
C GLY A 139 -4.24 -42.40 -0.78
N PRO A 140 -5.26 -43.19 -0.41
CA PRO A 140 -6.62 -43.10 -0.94
C PRO A 140 -7.26 -41.72 -0.81
N PHE A 141 -6.86 -40.94 0.20
CA PHE A 141 -7.36 -39.58 0.47
C PHE A 141 -6.33 -38.47 0.22
N SER A 142 -5.22 -38.77 -0.49
CA SER A 142 -4.12 -37.86 -0.76
C SER A 142 -4.06 -37.50 -2.23
N GLY A 143 -4.25 -36.24 -2.60
CA GLY A 143 -4.11 -35.75 -3.97
C GLY A 143 -5.42 -35.31 -4.57
N HIS A 144 -6.08 -36.10 -5.41
CA HIS A 144 -7.37 -35.78 -5.99
C HIS A 144 -8.48 -35.83 -4.92
N GLY A 145 -9.27 -34.75 -4.80
CA GLY A 145 -10.43 -34.69 -3.90
C GLY A 145 -11.72 -34.88 -4.68
N GLY A 146 -12.66 -35.66 -4.13
CA GLY A 146 -14.01 -35.80 -4.68
C GLY A 146 -15.01 -34.87 -3.96
N SER A 147 -14.60 -33.69 -3.54
CA SER A 147 -15.50 -32.72 -2.87
C SER A 147 -16.38 -32.04 -3.90
N THR A 148 -17.68 -31.91 -3.62
CA THR A 148 -18.66 -31.24 -4.46
C THR A 148 -18.63 -29.73 -4.25
N ILE A 149 -19.24 -28.95 -5.17
CA ILE A 149 -19.45 -27.50 -5.02
C ILE A 149 -20.21 -27.22 -3.71
N THR A 150 -21.25 -28.00 -3.38
CA THR A 150 -22.02 -27.87 -2.14
C THR A 150 -21.16 -28.05 -0.88
N GLN A 151 -20.24 -29.03 -0.88
CA GLN A 151 -19.29 -29.21 0.22
C GLN A 151 -18.29 -28.06 0.32
N GLN A 152 -17.90 -27.49 -0.82
CA GLN A 152 -17.05 -26.28 -0.82
C GLN A 152 -17.79 -25.07 -0.26
N VAL A 153 -19.08 -24.88 -0.61
CA VAL A 153 -19.94 -23.86 0.00
C VAL A 153 -20.04 -24.06 1.51
N ALA A 154 -20.31 -25.31 1.97
CA ALA A 154 -20.35 -25.62 3.41
C ALA A 154 -19.03 -25.21 4.12
N LYS A 155 -17.87 -25.47 3.51
CA LYS A 155 -16.57 -25.04 4.02
C LYS A 155 -16.43 -23.51 4.03
N ILE A 156 -16.84 -22.83 2.98
CA ILE A 156 -16.79 -21.36 2.88
C ILE A 156 -17.63 -20.72 3.99
N LEU A 157 -18.87 -21.19 4.17
CA LEU A 157 -19.79 -20.68 5.20
C LEU A 157 -19.28 -20.99 6.63
N CYS A 158 -18.67 -22.13 6.87
CA CYS A 158 -18.01 -22.46 8.14
C CYS A 158 -16.91 -21.44 8.49
N LEU A 159 -16.16 -20.95 7.50
CA LEU A 159 -15.12 -19.95 7.71
C LEU A 159 -15.68 -18.56 8.03
N LEU A 160 -16.90 -18.24 7.58
CA LEU A 160 -17.52 -16.94 7.72
C LEU A 160 -18.31 -16.79 9.03
N GLN A 161 -18.93 -17.87 9.54
CA GLN A 161 -19.87 -17.82 10.67
C GLN A 161 -19.25 -18.02 12.05
N GLY A 162 -17.95 -18.39 12.13
CA GLY A 162 -17.32 -18.77 13.39
C GLY A 162 -16.46 -17.69 14.04
N ASP A 163 -16.29 -17.78 15.35
CA ASP A 163 -15.22 -17.11 16.08
C ASP A 163 -13.83 -17.57 15.62
N ASN A 164 -12.76 -16.96 16.16
CA ASN A 164 -11.39 -17.29 15.79
C ASN A 164 -11.03 -18.77 16.01
N SER A 165 -11.64 -19.46 16.96
CA SER A 165 -11.42 -20.87 17.26
C SER A 165 -12.07 -21.77 16.21
N THR A 166 -13.30 -21.48 15.85
CA THR A 166 -14.08 -22.15 14.80
C THR A 166 -13.44 -21.97 13.43
N GLN A 167 -13.01 -20.75 13.10
CA GLN A 167 -12.28 -20.47 11.84
C GLN A 167 -10.97 -21.26 11.73
N LYS A 168 -10.21 -21.40 12.83
CA LYS A 168 -9.01 -22.25 12.86
C LYS A 168 -9.35 -23.73 12.61
N HIS A 169 -10.46 -24.22 13.16
CA HIS A 169 -10.95 -25.57 12.92
C HIS A 169 -11.35 -25.80 11.46
N CYS A 170 -12.11 -24.86 10.88
CA CYS A 170 -12.55 -24.94 9.48
C CYS A 170 -11.39 -24.90 8.47
N ARG A 171 -10.25 -24.27 8.81
CA ARG A 171 -9.05 -24.21 7.95
C ARG A 171 -8.24 -25.52 7.96
N ARG A 172 -8.37 -26.37 8.99
CA ARG A 172 -7.59 -27.61 9.07
C ARG A 172 -8.05 -28.62 8.01
N SER A 173 -7.14 -29.29 7.33
CA SER A 173 -7.44 -30.38 6.39
C SER A 173 -7.51 -31.73 7.10
N THR A 174 -8.47 -31.90 8.01
CA THR A 174 -8.68 -33.13 8.80
C THR A 174 -9.87 -33.95 8.29
N ILE A 175 -9.84 -35.25 8.50
CA ILE A 175 -10.97 -36.17 8.18
C ILE A 175 -12.21 -35.80 9.00
N SER A 176 -12.04 -35.44 10.28
CA SER A 176 -13.13 -35.02 11.16
C SER A 176 -13.89 -33.82 10.61
N ARG A 177 -13.16 -32.82 10.08
CA ARG A 177 -13.80 -31.66 9.41
C ARG A 177 -14.60 -32.10 8.18
N LYS A 178 -14.04 -32.97 7.31
CA LYS A 178 -14.75 -33.50 6.13
C LYS A 178 -16.03 -34.28 6.49
N LEU A 179 -16.04 -34.97 7.61
CA LEU A 179 -17.25 -35.65 8.09
C LEU A 179 -18.32 -34.64 8.53
N LEU A 180 -17.96 -33.52 9.13
CA LEU A 180 -18.88 -32.46 9.51
C LEU A 180 -19.41 -31.66 8.29
N GLU A 181 -18.70 -31.63 7.18
CA GLU A 181 -19.16 -31.01 5.93
C GLU A 181 -20.35 -31.77 5.31
N ILE A 182 -20.47 -33.10 5.53
CA ILE A 182 -21.55 -33.90 4.94
C ILE A 182 -22.94 -33.46 5.42
N PRO A 183 -23.27 -33.45 6.72
CA PRO A 183 -24.58 -33.00 7.16
C PRO A 183 -24.85 -31.54 6.80
N PHE A 184 -23.83 -30.71 6.77
CA PHE A 184 -24.02 -29.29 6.38
C PHE A 184 -24.31 -29.17 4.87
N ALA A 185 -23.63 -29.93 4.01
CA ALA A 185 -23.91 -29.98 2.57
C ALA A 185 -25.35 -30.48 2.29
N LEU A 186 -25.81 -31.52 3.03
CA LEU A 186 -27.18 -32.01 2.92
C LEU A 186 -28.21 -30.95 3.39
N ALA A 187 -27.89 -30.20 4.43
CA ALA A 187 -28.75 -29.10 4.90
C ALA A 187 -28.87 -27.97 3.86
N LEU A 188 -27.76 -27.61 3.19
CA LEU A 188 -27.76 -26.63 2.11
C LEU A 188 -28.64 -27.08 0.95
N GLU A 189 -28.53 -28.33 0.51
CA GLU A 189 -29.37 -28.88 -0.57
C GLU A 189 -30.85 -29.01 -0.23
N TYR A 190 -31.16 -29.15 1.06
CA TYR A 190 -32.56 -29.15 1.53
C TYR A 190 -33.14 -27.73 1.55
N ALA A 191 -32.33 -26.75 1.96
CA ALA A 191 -32.79 -25.38 2.19
C ALA A 191 -32.76 -24.48 0.91
N TYR A 192 -31.84 -24.76 -0.03
CA TYR A 192 -31.60 -23.93 -1.19
C TYR A 192 -31.59 -24.73 -2.50
N SER A 193 -31.98 -24.07 -3.59
CA SER A 193 -31.89 -24.67 -4.92
C SER A 193 -30.44 -24.82 -5.39
N LYS A 194 -30.20 -25.66 -6.41
CA LYS A 194 -28.86 -25.78 -7.04
C LYS A 194 -28.34 -24.45 -7.55
N GLU A 195 -29.21 -23.65 -8.11
CA GLU A 195 -28.91 -22.29 -8.60
C GLU A 195 -28.49 -21.36 -7.47
N ASP A 196 -29.14 -21.46 -6.32
CA ASP A 196 -28.78 -20.67 -5.14
C ASP A 196 -27.42 -21.08 -4.58
N ILE A 197 -27.19 -22.41 -4.45
CA ILE A 197 -25.91 -22.95 -4.00
C ILE A 197 -24.77 -22.52 -4.93
N LEU A 198 -24.97 -22.59 -6.26
CA LEU A 198 -23.99 -22.12 -7.22
C LEU A 198 -23.79 -20.61 -7.12
N SER A 199 -24.86 -19.84 -6.92
CA SER A 199 -24.78 -18.39 -6.71
C SER A 199 -23.95 -18.04 -5.48
N ILE A 200 -24.13 -18.73 -4.34
CA ILE A 200 -23.29 -18.54 -3.17
C ILE A 200 -21.82 -18.85 -3.50
N TYR A 201 -21.56 -19.97 -4.20
CA TYR A 201 -20.22 -20.39 -4.58
C TYR A 201 -19.50 -19.34 -5.42
N ILE A 202 -20.11 -18.89 -6.51
CA ILE A 202 -19.50 -17.97 -7.48
C ILE A 202 -19.25 -16.58 -6.89
N ASN A 203 -19.98 -16.17 -5.86
CA ASN A 203 -19.78 -14.89 -5.16
C ASN A 203 -18.77 -14.97 -4.00
N ARG A 204 -18.50 -16.17 -3.46
CA ARG A 204 -17.74 -16.31 -2.20
C ARG A 204 -16.38 -16.97 -2.36
N VAL A 205 -16.15 -17.70 -3.46
CA VAL A 205 -14.91 -18.44 -3.65
C VAL A 205 -13.74 -17.49 -3.83
N TYR A 206 -12.64 -17.77 -3.12
CA TYR A 206 -11.40 -17.01 -3.26
C TYR A 206 -10.67 -17.40 -4.53
N LEU A 207 -10.32 -16.41 -5.37
CA LEU A 207 -9.67 -16.59 -6.67
C LEU A 207 -8.28 -15.97 -6.77
N GLY A 208 -7.65 -15.68 -5.63
CA GLY A 208 -6.28 -15.14 -5.59
C GLY A 208 -6.25 -13.61 -5.61
N SER A 209 -5.08 -13.05 -5.26
CA SER A 209 -4.81 -11.59 -5.30
C SER A 209 -5.88 -10.72 -4.63
N GLY A 210 -6.53 -11.23 -3.58
CA GLY A 210 -7.58 -10.50 -2.83
C GLY A 210 -8.98 -10.58 -3.44
N ALA A 211 -9.17 -11.22 -4.61
CA ALA A 211 -10.47 -11.33 -5.27
C ALA A 211 -11.32 -12.46 -4.68
N TYR A 212 -12.53 -12.14 -4.23
CA TYR A 212 -13.56 -13.06 -3.79
C TYR A 212 -14.75 -12.98 -4.73
N GLY A 213 -15.11 -14.13 -5.33
CA GLY A 213 -16.10 -14.24 -6.38
C GLY A 213 -15.56 -13.98 -7.77
N PHE A 214 -16.32 -14.47 -8.77
CA PHE A 214 -15.89 -14.42 -10.18
C PHE A 214 -15.99 -13.03 -10.79
N GLU A 215 -16.93 -12.17 -10.33
CA GLU A 215 -17.01 -10.79 -10.80
C GLU A 215 -15.77 -9.99 -10.39
N ALA A 216 -15.42 -10.04 -9.10
CA ALA A 216 -14.19 -9.40 -8.59
C ALA A 216 -12.93 -9.93 -9.28
N ALA A 217 -12.88 -11.25 -9.56
CA ALA A 217 -11.75 -11.84 -10.25
C ALA A 217 -11.69 -11.41 -11.74
N SER A 218 -12.83 -11.29 -12.40
CA SER A 218 -12.94 -10.79 -13.79
C SER A 218 -12.47 -9.34 -13.90
N GLU A 219 -12.98 -8.47 -13.03
CA GLU A 219 -12.52 -7.08 -12.92
C GLU A 219 -11.01 -7.02 -12.62
N ARG A 220 -10.55 -7.82 -11.65
CA ARG A 220 -9.16 -7.83 -11.16
C ARG A 220 -8.16 -8.25 -12.24
N TYR A 221 -8.47 -9.31 -12.98
CA TYR A 221 -7.53 -9.91 -13.92
C TYR A 221 -7.68 -9.39 -15.35
N PHE A 222 -8.89 -9.00 -15.74
CA PHE A 222 -9.18 -8.64 -17.13
C PHE A 222 -9.77 -7.24 -17.31
N ASN A 223 -10.14 -6.57 -16.22
CA ASN A 223 -10.86 -5.27 -16.24
C ASN A 223 -12.15 -5.34 -17.08
N LYS A 224 -12.90 -6.43 -16.91
CA LYS A 224 -14.16 -6.75 -17.62
C LYS A 224 -15.19 -7.29 -16.65
N ASN A 225 -16.48 -7.11 -17.00
CA ASN A 225 -17.56 -7.85 -16.35
C ASN A 225 -17.43 -9.36 -16.63
N SER A 226 -17.84 -10.19 -15.67
CA SER A 226 -17.80 -11.66 -15.84
C SER A 226 -18.67 -12.17 -16.99
N SER A 227 -19.69 -11.41 -17.39
CA SER A 227 -20.54 -11.69 -18.56
C SER A 227 -19.81 -11.56 -19.91
N GLU A 228 -18.71 -10.83 -19.97
CA GLU A 228 -17.93 -10.54 -21.19
C GLU A 228 -16.71 -11.45 -21.36
N LEU A 229 -16.55 -12.43 -20.48
CA LEU A 229 -15.37 -13.31 -20.51
C LEU A 229 -15.37 -14.21 -21.74
N SER A 230 -14.22 -14.28 -22.40
CA SER A 230 -13.94 -15.26 -23.45
C SER A 230 -13.73 -16.67 -22.88
N THR A 231 -13.75 -17.69 -23.72
CA THR A 231 -13.52 -19.08 -23.34
C THR A 231 -12.17 -19.28 -22.64
N GLY A 232 -11.12 -18.61 -23.11
CA GLY A 232 -9.79 -18.66 -22.52
C GLY A 232 -9.72 -17.97 -21.14
N GLU A 233 -10.40 -16.83 -20.99
CA GLU A 233 -10.49 -16.09 -19.73
C GLU A 233 -11.30 -16.86 -18.67
N ALA A 234 -12.45 -17.42 -19.05
CA ALA A 234 -13.26 -18.27 -18.20
C ALA A 234 -12.50 -19.52 -17.71
N ALA A 235 -11.76 -20.18 -18.62
CA ALA A 235 -10.93 -21.33 -18.27
C ALA A 235 -9.78 -20.96 -17.33
N LEU A 236 -9.20 -19.77 -17.48
CA LEU A 236 -8.16 -19.28 -16.59
C LEU A 236 -8.73 -19.06 -15.18
N LEU A 237 -9.86 -18.35 -15.04
CA LEU A 237 -10.49 -18.13 -13.73
C LEU A 237 -10.92 -19.44 -13.07
N ALA A 238 -11.54 -20.37 -13.78
CA ALA A 238 -11.88 -21.70 -13.26
C ALA A 238 -10.62 -22.48 -12.85
N GLY A 239 -9.50 -22.28 -13.53
CA GLY A 239 -8.22 -22.87 -13.18
C GLY A 239 -7.66 -22.44 -11.83
N LEU A 240 -7.99 -21.22 -11.38
CA LEU A 240 -7.56 -20.68 -10.09
C LEU A 240 -8.15 -21.44 -8.89
N LEU A 241 -9.35 -22.03 -9.03
CA LEU A 241 -10.07 -22.71 -7.96
C LEU A 241 -9.24 -23.78 -7.25
N LYS A 242 -8.34 -24.47 -7.96
CA LYS A 242 -7.50 -25.53 -7.40
C LYS A 242 -6.47 -25.02 -6.38
N ALA A 243 -5.83 -23.89 -6.65
CA ALA A 243 -4.83 -23.25 -5.79
C ALA A 243 -4.68 -21.77 -6.16
N PRO A 244 -5.58 -20.89 -5.69
CA PRO A 244 -5.71 -19.51 -6.18
C PRO A 244 -4.42 -18.68 -6.12
N SER A 245 -3.69 -18.78 -5.01
CA SER A 245 -2.43 -18.03 -4.85
C SER A 245 -1.30 -18.57 -5.74
N ARG A 246 -1.27 -19.89 -6.00
CA ARG A 246 -0.24 -20.53 -6.81
C ARG A 246 -0.46 -20.31 -8.31
N TYR A 247 -1.71 -20.38 -8.75
CA TYR A 247 -2.08 -20.22 -10.15
C TYR A 247 -2.48 -18.78 -10.51
N SER A 248 -2.36 -17.83 -9.56
CA SER A 248 -2.60 -16.43 -9.87
C SER A 248 -1.71 -15.98 -11.01
N PRO A 249 -2.28 -15.44 -12.10
CA PRO A 249 -1.52 -15.01 -13.27
C PRO A 249 -0.64 -13.79 -13.00
N ILE A 250 -0.90 -13.07 -11.90
CA ILE A 250 -0.06 -11.98 -11.40
C ILE A 250 1.26 -12.54 -10.84
N ASN A 251 1.18 -13.68 -10.14
CA ASN A 251 2.35 -14.26 -9.47
C ASN A 251 3.12 -15.23 -10.39
N ASN A 252 2.42 -15.93 -11.28
CA ASN A 252 3.02 -16.95 -12.14
C ASN A 252 2.20 -17.15 -13.43
N LYS A 253 2.57 -16.43 -14.46
CA LYS A 253 1.90 -16.42 -15.76
C LYS A 253 1.89 -17.79 -16.44
N GLU A 254 3.06 -18.46 -16.46
CA GLU A 254 3.23 -19.73 -17.16
C GLU A 254 2.40 -20.83 -16.49
N LEU A 255 2.40 -20.92 -15.16
CA LEU A 255 1.59 -21.89 -14.43
C LEU A 255 0.09 -21.61 -14.58
N SER A 256 -0.31 -20.35 -14.63
CA SER A 256 -1.70 -19.96 -14.86
C SER A 256 -2.17 -20.40 -16.24
N GLN A 257 -1.40 -20.13 -17.28
CA GLN A 257 -1.72 -20.51 -18.66
C GLN A 257 -1.74 -22.03 -18.84
N ALA A 258 -0.76 -22.75 -18.29
CA ALA A 258 -0.73 -24.23 -18.32
C ALA A 258 -1.96 -24.82 -17.61
N ARG A 259 -2.43 -24.17 -16.52
CA ARG A 259 -3.66 -24.60 -15.83
C ARG A 259 -4.91 -24.30 -16.64
N ALA A 260 -5.01 -23.13 -17.30
CA ALA A 260 -6.10 -22.79 -18.20
C ALA A 260 -6.21 -23.80 -19.36
N LEU A 261 -5.09 -24.17 -19.99
CA LEU A 261 -5.05 -25.24 -21.00
C LEU A 261 -5.58 -26.59 -20.47
N THR A 262 -5.28 -26.91 -19.21
CA THR A 262 -5.81 -28.12 -18.57
C THR A 262 -7.34 -28.05 -18.44
N VAL A 263 -7.87 -26.88 -18.07
CA VAL A 263 -9.33 -26.64 -17.98
C VAL A 263 -9.98 -26.79 -19.34
N LEU A 264 -9.43 -26.13 -20.37
CA LEU A 264 -9.93 -26.21 -21.76
C LEU A 264 -9.96 -27.66 -22.27
N LYS A 265 -8.94 -28.47 -21.97
CA LYS A 265 -8.94 -29.90 -22.33
C LYS A 265 -10.06 -30.67 -21.65
N ILE A 266 -10.30 -30.41 -20.36
CA ILE A 266 -11.41 -31.04 -19.61
C ILE A 266 -12.75 -30.64 -20.23
N MET A 267 -12.96 -29.36 -20.53
CA MET A 267 -14.20 -28.86 -21.15
C MET A 267 -14.43 -29.52 -22.52
N LYS A 268 -13.39 -29.63 -23.35
CA LYS A 268 -13.46 -30.34 -24.64
C LYS A 268 -13.83 -31.82 -24.47
N GLU A 269 -13.16 -32.54 -23.55
CA GLU A 269 -13.42 -33.96 -23.27
C GLU A 269 -14.86 -34.20 -22.78
N GLN A 270 -15.40 -33.24 -22.04
CA GLN A 270 -16.79 -33.28 -21.56
C GLN A 270 -17.81 -32.74 -22.58
N LYS A 271 -17.36 -32.28 -23.75
CA LYS A 271 -18.18 -31.67 -24.81
C LYS A 271 -18.93 -30.41 -24.37
N SER A 272 -18.39 -29.69 -23.38
CA SER A 272 -18.90 -28.37 -22.95
C SER A 272 -18.49 -27.25 -23.90
N ILE A 273 -17.42 -27.47 -24.66
CA ILE A 273 -17.01 -26.58 -25.78
C ILE A 273 -16.75 -27.40 -27.05
N SER A 274 -16.88 -26.76 -28.20
CA SER A 274 -16.55 -27.36 -29.48
C SER A 274 -15.03 -27.53 -29.67
N ILE A 275 -14.62 -28.38 -30.62
CA ILE A 275 -13.18 -28.50 -30.98
C ILE A 275 -12.65 -27.15 -31.48
N LYS A 276 -13.42 -26.42 -32.24
CA LYS A 276 -13.06 -25.10 -32.77
C LYS A 276 -12.85 -24.11 -31.65
N ASP A 277 -13.77 -24.00 -30.70
CA ASP A 277 -13.64 -23.10 -29.54
C ASP A 277 -12.43 -23.43 -28.68
N PHE A 278 -12.12 -24.73 -28.54
CA PHE A 278 -10.91 -25.18 -27.85
C PHE A 278 -9.66 -24.70 -28.57
N GLU A 279 -9.57 -24.88 -29.90
CA GLU A 279 -8.39 -24.47 -30.68
C GLU A 279 -8.19 -22.96 -30.66
N GLU A 280 -9.27 -22.19 -30.84
CA GLU A 280 -9.22 -20.73 -30.75
C GLU A 280 -8.77 -20.27 -29.36
N ALA A 281 -9.34 -20.78 -28.29
CA ALA A 281 -9.00 -20.42 -26.93
C ALA A 281 -7.59 -20.87 -26.54
N ALA A 282 -7.12 -22.02 -27.00
CA ALA A 282 -5.78 -22.54 -26.71
C ALA A 282 -4.69 -21.73 -27.41
N ASN A 283 -4.95 -21.23 -28.63
CA ASN A 283 -4.01 -20.40 -29.39
C ASN A 283 -4.01 -18.93 -28.95
N SER A 284 -5.09 -18.46 -28.31
CA SER A 284 -5.26 -17.08 -27.86
C SER A 284 -5.48 -17.01 -26.34
N LEU A 285 -4.67 -17.75 -25.55
CA LEU A 285 -4.76 -17.67 -24.11
C LEU A 285 -4.55 -16.24 -23.62
N PRO A 286 -5.38 -15.77 -22.69
CA PRO A 286 -5.34 -14.40 -22.25
C PRO A 286 -3.97 -14.05 -21.67
N LEU A 287 -3.36 -13.03 -22.24
CA LEU A 287 -2.21 -12.36 -21.67
C LEU A 287 -2.75 -11.29 -20.74
N ILE A 288 -2.55 -11.47 -19.45
CA ILE A 288 -2.78 -10.38 -18.54
C ILE A 288 -1.71 -9.34 -18.87
N GLN A 289 -2.14 -8.21 -19.41
CA GLN A 289 -1.23 -7.11 -19.68
C GLN A 289 -0.64 -6.67 -18.34
N GLU A 290 0.68 -6.77 -18.22
CA GLU A 290 1.41 -6.32 -17.02
C GLU A 290 1.09 -4.86 -16.66
N ASN A 291 0.63 -4.08 -17.64
CA ASN A 291 0.22 -2.69 -17.46
C ASN A 291 -1.01 -2.49 -16.55
N ASN A 292 -1.87 -3.50 -16.40
CA ASN A 292 -3.08 -3.38 -15.55
C ASN A 292 -2.87 -3.87 -14.11
N ILE A 293 -1.72 -4.47 -13.78
CA ILE A 293 -1.50 -5.13 -12.50
C ILE A 293 -0.19 -4.70 -11.82
N ASN A 294 0.61 -3.91 -12.52
CA ASN A 294 1.67 -3.21 -11.86
C ASN A 294 1.02 -2.25 -10.86
N GLU A 295 0.98 -2.61 -9.59
CA GLU A 295 0.67 -1.69 -8.50
C GLU A 295 1.77 -0.60 -8.47
N ILE A 296 1.78 0.19 -9.55
CA ILE A 296 2.55 1.42 -9.60
C ILE A 296 1.97 2.29 -8.49
N GLY A 297 2.78 2.64 -7.50
CA GLY A 297 2.32 3.47 -6.40
C GLY A 297 1.74 2.72 -5.20
N SER A 298 2.14 1.45 -4.97
CA SER A 298 1.72 0.71 -3.76
C SER A 298 2.06 1.47 -2.47
N TYR A 299 3.24 2.11 -2.38
CA TYR A 299 3.62 2.95 -1.24
C TYR A 299 2.70 4.17 -1.07
N TYR A 300 2.29 4.77 -2.18
CA TYR A 300 1.34 5.87 -2.16
C TYR A 300 -0.05 5.40 -1.68
N ALA A 301 -0.54 4.28 -2.22
CA ALA A 301 -1.80 3.70 -1.82
C ALA A 301 -1.84 3.35 -0.32
N ASP A 302 -0.76 2.77 0.22
CA ASP A 302 -0.65 2.43 1.64
C ASP A 302 -0.65 3.69 2.53
N TRP A 303 -0.03 4.77 2.07
CA TRP A 303 -0.07 6.05 2.76
C TRP A 303 -1.48 6.65 2.74
N VAL A 304 -2.15 6.71 1.58
CA VAL A 304 -3.54 7.21 1.47
C VAL A 304 -4.48 6.43 2.36
N MET A 305 -4.33 5.10 2.47
CA MET A 305 -5.15 4.28 3.36
C MET A 305 -4.94 4.58 4.86
N GLN A 306 -3.83 5.22 5.24
CA GLN A 306 -3.61 5.69 6.61
C GLN A 306 -4.11 7.12 6.82
N ASP A 307 -4.03 7.95 5.78
CA ASP A 307 -4.44 9.35 5.78
C ASP A 307 -5.97 9.51 5.68
N ALA A 308 -6.63 8.67 4.88
CA ALA A 308 -8.08 8.71 4.71
C ALA A 308 -8.85 8.29 5.98
N PRO A 309 -10.08 8.81 6.19
CA PRO A 309 -10.89 8.49 7.37
C PRO A 309 -11.06 6.99 7.60
N GLN A 310 -10.57 6.50 8.75
CA GLN A 310 -10.51 5.08 9.06
C GLN A 310 -11.90 4.47 9.29
N GLU A 311 -12.85 5.28 9.74
CA GLU A 311 -14.26 4.91 9.94
C GLU A 311 -14.89 4.46 8.61
N ILE A 312 -14.55 5.14 7.52
CA ILE A 312 -15.06 4.83 6.18
C ILE A 312 -14.26 3.68 5.56
N THR A 313 -12.93 3.79 5.55
CA THR A 313 -12.08 2.85 4.82
C THR A 313 -11.95 1.46 5.46
N LYS A 314 -12.17 1.34 6.78
CA LYS A 314 -12.03 0.08 7.52
C LYS A 314 -13.33 -0.50 8.07
N GLN A 315 -14.39 0.31 8.22
CA GLN A 315 -15.62 -0.11 8.89
C GLN A 315 -16.83 -0.13 7.96
N SER A 316 -16.78 0.56 6.81
CA SER A 316 -17.85 0.53 5.82
C SER A 316 -18.06 -0.89 5.29
N LYS A 317 -19.30 -1.27 5.08
CA LYS A 317 -19.69 -2.47 4.33
C LYS A 317 -19.75 -2.22 2.82
N GLU A 318 -19.88 -0.95 2.44
CA GLU A 318 -19.90 -0.50 1.05
C GLU A 318 -18.52 -0.55 0.42
N ASP A 319 -18.45 -0.83 -0.86
CA ASP A 319 -17.24 -0.69 -1.65
C ASP A 319 -16.97 0.79 -1.91
N ILE A 320 -15.79 1.26 -1.53
CA ILE A 320 -15.40 2.67 -1.56
C ILE A 320 -14.43 2.92 -2.71
N ILE A 321 -14.65 4.02 -3.42
CA ILE A 321 -13.68 4.59 -4.35
C ILE A 321 -13.01 5.78 -3.68
N ILE A 322 -11.68 5.79 -3.63
CA ILE A 322 -10.88 6.95 -3.24
C ILE A 322 -10.30 7.56 -4.51
N ARG A 323 -10.76 8.75 -4.87
CA ARG A 323 -10.14 9.54 -5.93
C ARG A 323 -8.93 10.25 -5.35
N THR A 324 -7.75 9.99 -5.93
CA THR A 324 -6.48 10.48 -5.40
C THR A 324 -5.81 11.52 -6.31
N TYR A 325 -4.76 12.16 -5.81
CA TYR A 325 -3.89 13.04 -6.59
C TYR A 325 -2.72 12.31 -7.26
N PHE A 326 -2.69 10.98 -7.16
CA PHE A 326 -1.64 10.14 -7.72
C PHE A 326 -1.43 10.37 -9.21
N ASP A 327 -0.16 10.53 -9.60
CA ASP A 327 0.24 10.67 -11.01
C ASP A 327 1.14 9.50 -11.42
N PRO A 328 0.63 8.56 -12.24
CA PRO A 328 1.41 7.39 -12.64
C PRO A 328 2.61 7.73 -13.53
N LYS A 329 2.62 8.88 -14.21
CA LYS A 329 3.79 9.33 -15.00
C LYS A 329 4.93 9.73 -14.07
N ILE A 330 4.61 10.50 -13.03
CA ILE A 330 5.61 10.93 -12.03
C ILE A 330 6.13 9.72 -11.24
N GLN A 331 5.25 8.77 -10.90
CA GLN A 331 5.68 7.55 -10.22
C GLN A 331 6.63 6.72 -11.09
N ARG A 332 6.35 6.56 -12.38
CA ARG A 332 7.27 5.90 -13.31
C ARG A 332 8.62 6.61 -13.38
N ALA A 333 8.62 7.93 -13.43
CA ALA A 333 9.87 8.71 -13.41
C ALA A 333 10.71 8.44 -12.16
N ILE A 334 10.06 8.27 -10.99
CA ILE A 334 10.73 7.87 -9.74
C ILE A 334 11.30 6.45 -9.86
N ASP A 335 10.46 5.48 -10.21
CA ASP A 335 10.82 4.05 -10.21
C ASP A 335 11.95 3.77 -11.20
N ASP A 336 11.86 4.28 -12.43
CA ASP A 336 12.90 4.15 -13.47
C ASP A 336 14.21 4.81 -13.03
N THR A 337 14.13 5.96 -12.33
CA THR A 337 15.33 6.62 -11.83
C THR A 337 15.98 5.80 -10.73
N ILE A 338 15.19 5.31 -9.75
CA ILE A 338 15.73 4.47 -8.67
C ILE A 338 16.36 3.20 -9.24
N ILE A 339 15.69 2.50 -10.16
CA ILE A 339 16.22 1.29 -10.82
C ILE A 339 17.54 1.58 -11.52
N SER A 340 17.57 2.61 -12.35
CA SER A 340 18.80 3.00 -13.09
C SER A 340 19.97 3.32 -12.15
N PHE A 341 19.72 4.00 -11.02
CA PHE A 341 20.77 4.30 -10.04
C PHE A 341 21.23 3.06 -9.26
N LEU A 342 20.29 2.13 -8.95
CA LEU A 342 20.64 0.86 -8.31
C LEU A 342 21.53 0.00 -9.21
N GLU A 343 21.29 -0.01 -10.51
CA GLU A 343 22.05 -0.79 -11.48
C GLU A 343 23.41 -0.16 -11.84
N THR A 344 23.47 1.18 -11.94
CA THR A 344 24.65 1.85 -12.51
C THR A 344 25.56 2.52 -11.49
N LYS A 345 25.03 2.94 -10.34
CA LYS A 345 25.75 3.79 -9.36
C LYS A 345 25.87 3.16 -7.98
N ILE A 346 25.05 2.16 -7.65
CA ILE A 346 25.03 1.51 -6.36
C ILE A 346 25.54 0.08 -6.53
N MET A 347 26.51 -0.32 -5.72
CA MET A 347 27.05 -1.68 -5.76
C MET A 347 25.94 -2.72 -5.56
N ALA A 348 25.96 -3.79 -6.33
CA ALA A 348 24.94 -4.86 -6.28
C ALA A 348 24.76 -5.45 -4.87
N ALA A 349 25.82 -5.54 -4.07
CA ALA A 349 25.76 -6.01 -2.68
C ALA A 349 25.27 -4.97 -1.66
N SER A 350 24.99 -3.72 -2.09
CA SER A 350 24.51 -2.66 -1.19
C SER A 350 23.08 -2.96 -0.71
N ARG A 351 22.81 -2.72 0.58
CA ARG A 351 21.47 -2.79 1.17
C ARG A 351 20.80 -1.43 1.31
N ALA A 352 21.46 -0.36 0.83
CA ALA A 352 20.92 0.99 0.93
C ALA A 352 19.54 1.09 0.29
N GLN A 353 18.61 1.73 0.98
CA GLN A 353 17.26 2.04 0.54
C GLN A 353 17.22 3.47 0.00
N ILE A 354 16.23 3.74 -0.85
CA ILE A 354 15.97 5.06 -1.41
C ILE A 354 14.49 5.36 -1.20
N ALA A 355 14.17 6.47 -0.58
CA ALA A 355 12.79 6.96 -0.51
C ALA A 355 12.69 8.31 -1.23
N VAL A 356 11.54 8.52 -1.89
CA VAL A 356 11.25 9.73 -2.66
C VAL A 356 9.81 10.15 -2.41
N VAL A 357 9.59 11.45 -2.26
CA VAL A 357 8.27 12.09 -2.24
C VAL A 357 8.26 13.19 -3.30
N VAL A 358 7.26 13.19 -4.16
CA VAL A 358 6.98 14.29 -5.10
C VAL A 358 5.65 14.91 -4.75
N MET A 359 5.67 16.19 -4.42
CA MET A 359 4.53 17.00 -4.02
C MET A 359 4.42 18.21 -4.95
N SER A 360 3.22 18.59 -5.38
CA SER A 360 3.01 19.89 -6.02
C SER A 360 3.01 21.01 -4.99
N ALA A 361 3.23 22.25 -5.45
CA ALA A 361 3.34 23.41 -4.57
C ALA A 361 2.15 23.56 -3.59
N ASP A 362 0.96 23.12 -3.99
CA ASP A 362 -0.28 23.19 -3.21
C ASP A 362 -0.45 22.05 -2.17
N GLY A 363 0.58 21.24 -1.96
CA GLY A 363 0.57 20.15 -0.98
C GLY A 363 0.07 18.79 -1.49
N ARG A 364 -0.41 18.71 -2.74
CA ARG A 364 -0.90 17.45 -3.30
C ARG A 364 0.25 16.51 -3.59
N ILE A 365 0.28 15.35 -2.93
CA ILE A 365 1.26 14.30 -3.21
C ILE A 365 0.96 13.67 -4.57
N ARG A 366 1.92 13.71 -5.47
CA ARG A 366 1.80 13.19 -6.83
C ARG A 366 2.34 11.78 -6.99
N ALA A 367 3.40 11.46 -6.26
CA ALA A 367 4.02 10.15 -6.26
C ALA A 367 4.85 9.93 -5.00
N MET A 368 5.04 8.68 -4.62
CA MET A 368 5.80 8.30 -3.43
C MET A 368 6.48 6.94 -3.61
N SER A 369 7.75 6.85 -3.24
CA SER A 369 8.48 5.59 -3.10
C SER A 369 9.06 5.48 -1.70
N GLY A 370 8.79 4.37 -1.02
CA GLY A 370 9.26 4.11 0.35
C GLY A 370 10.46 3.16 0.42
N GLY A 371 11.07 2.80 -0.71
CA GLY A 371 12.18 1.87 -0.76
C GLY A 371 12.57 1.51 -2.19
N ARG A 372 13.38 0.46 -2.33
CA ARG A 372 13.69 -0.08 -3.65
C ARG A 372 12.40 -0.59 -4.32
N PRO A 373 12.21 -0.38 -5.62
CA PRO A 373 11.09 -0.94 -6.36
C PRO A 373 11.29 -2.46 -6.54
N SER A 374 11.24 -3.19 -5.43
CA SER A 374 11.24 -4.66 -5.41
C SER A 374 9.87 -5.14 -4.98
N ALA A 375 9.42 -6.26 -5.55
CA ALA A 375 8.18 -6.96 -5.27
C ALA A 375 7.03 -6.08 -4.72
N LYS A 376 6.08 -5.82 -5.55
CA LYS A 376 4.85 -5.01 -5.38
C LYS A 376 3.88 -5.58 -4.33
N ILE A 377 4.35 -5.75 -3.10
CA ILE A 377 3.56 -6.32 -1.99
C ILE A 377 3.00 -5.16 -1.17
N PRO A 378 1.66 -5.04 -1.03
CA PRO A 378 1.04 -4.08 -0.14
C PRO A 378 1.50 -4.24 1.32
N GLY A 379 1.56 -3.14 2.07
CA GLY A 379 1.91 -3.15 3.48
C GLY A 379 3.42 -3.24 3.79
N GLN A 380 4.29 -3.00 2.81
CA GLN A 380 5.73 -2.88 3.06
C GLN A 380 6.04 -1.61 3.87
N PHE A 381 7.14 -1.68 4.66
CA PHE A 381 7.62 -0.53 5.42
C PHE A 381 7.94 0.66 4.49
N ASN A 382 7.15 1.71 4.63
CA ASN A 382 7.24 2.91 3.80
C ASN A 382 8.14 3.96 4.46
N ARG A 383 9.39 4.03 4.01
CA ARG A 383 10.40 4.92 4.61
C ARG A 383 10.12 6.40 4.36
N ALA A 384 9.25 6.72 3.41
CA ALA A 384 8.89 8.10 3.14
C ALA A 384 8.17 8.79 4.32
N PHE A 385 7.35 8.05 5.09
CA PHE A 385 6.64 8.62 6.23
C PHE A 385 6.76 7.82 7.54
N GLN A 386 7.19 6.55 7.50
CA GLN A 386 7.33 5.73 8.71
C GLN A 386 8.74 5.77 9.29
N ALA A 387 9.78 6.00 8.47
CA ALA A 387 11.14 6.06 8.96
C ALA A 387 11.48 7.45 9.50
N LYS A 388 11.89 7.53 10.75
CA LYS A 388 12.42 8.74 11.39
C LYS A 388 13.94 8.70 11.32
N ARG A 389 14.54 9.71 10.67
CA ARG A 389 15.96 9.78 10.38
C ARG A 389 16.49 11.20 10.54
N GLN A 390 17.77 11.36 10.88
CA GLN A 390 18.40 12.68 11.06
C GLN A 390 18.55 13.39 9.71
N PRO A 391 17.91 14.56 9.49
CA PRO A 391 17.99 15.31 8.26
C PRO A 391 19.36 15.95 8.03
N GLY A 392 20.15 16.10 9.10
CA GLY A 392 21.41 16.82 9.02
C GLY A 392 21.19 18.25 8.51
N SER A 393 22.10 18.74 7.67
CA SER A 393 22.03 20.10 7.12
C SER A 393 20.77 20.43 6.32
N ALA A 394 19.91 19.47 5.96
CA ALA A 394 18.60 19.76 5.35
C ALA A 394 17.63 20.43 6.36
N PHE A 395 17.98 20.51 7.64
CA PHE A 395 17.24 21.27 8.65
C PHE A 395 17.62 22.77 8.70
N LYS A 396 18.76 23.18 8.12
CA LYS A 396 19.25 24.57 8.15
C LYS A 396 18.29 25.62 7.60
N PRO A 397 17.42 25.35 6.60
CA PRO A 397 16.43 26.33 6.15
C PRO A 397 15.54 26.87 7.28
N PHE A 398 15.23 26.08 8.31
CA PHE A 398 14.46 26.57 9.47
C PHE A 398 15.27 27.53 10.35
N VAL A 399 16.58 27.32 10.48
CA VAL A 399 17.48 28.23 11.20
C VAL A 399 17.56 29.58 10.48
N TYR A 400 17.85 29.54 9.18
CA TYR A 400 18.05 30.76 8.41
C TYR A 400 16.71 31.45 8.08
N GLY A 401 15.60 30.67 7.90
CA GLY A 401 14.27 31.24 7.78
C GLY A 401 13.85 32.07 9.00
N ALA A 402 14.06 31.51 10.20
CA ALA A 402 13.81 32.24 11.45
C ALA A 402 14.75 33.45 11.62
N ALA A 403 16.00 33.36 11.17
CA ALA A 403 16.94 34.48 11.22
C ALA A 403 16.53 35.63 10.27
N LEU A 404 16.14 35.30 9.03
CA LEU A 404 15.64 36.25 8.06
C LEU A 404 14.35 36.95 8.53
N ASP A 405 13.45 36.18 9.16
CA ASP A 405 12.19 36.70 9.70
C ASP A 405 12.43 37.70 10.85
N LEU A 406 13.50 37.51 11.61
CA LEU A 406 13.97 38.47 12.62
C LEU A 406 14.82 39.59 12.03
N GLY A 407 15.11 39.54 10.73
CA GLY A 407 15.79 40.55 9.96
C GLY A 407 17.30 40.45 9.92
N ILE A 408 17.87 39.32 10.17
CA ILE A 408 19.29 39.08 9.88
C ILE A 408 19.43 39.03 8.36
N SER A 409 20.20 40.02 7.79
CA SER A 409 20.41 40.12 6.36
C SER A 409 21.24 38.99 5.80
N PRO A 410 21.00 38.51 4.57
CA PRO A 410 21.90 37.62 3.84
C PRO A 410 23.33 38.16 3.72
N ASN A 411 23.51 39.48 3.70
CA ASN A 411 24.82 40.19 3.62
C ASN A 411 25.51 40.32 4.99
N THR A 412 24.86 39.94 6.09
CA THR A 412 25.46 39.98 7.43
C THR A 412 26.70 39.09 7.47
N ILE A 413 27.83 39.68 7.93
CA ILE A 413 29.10 38.95 8.07
C ILE A 413 29.14 38.25 9.44
N ILE A 414 29.42 36.96 9.43
CA ILE A 414 29.58 36.12 10.63
C ILE A 414 30.91 35.38 10.52
N MET A 415 31.63 35.27 11.65
CA MET A 415 32.91 34.55 11.70
C MET A 415 32.71 33.06 11.73
N ASP A 416 33.21 32.36 10.70
CA ASP A 416 33.36 30.91 10.66
C ASP A 416 34.69 30.49 11.30
N GLU A 417 34.64 30.09 12.56
CA GLU A 417 35.75 29.76 13.40
C GLU A 417 35.38 28.65 14.42
N PRO A 418 36.35 27.96 15.04
CA PRO A 418 36.07 27.05 16.14
C PRO A 418 35.24 27.75 17.24
N THR A 419 34.12 27.15 17.58
CA THR A 419 33.11 27.77 18.45
C THR A 419 32.59 26.74 19.45
N THR A 420 32.38 27.19 20.70
CA THR A 420 31.75 26.39 21.74
C THR A 420 30.53 27.12 22.29
N ILE A 421 29.39 26.48 22.27
CA ILE A 421 28.14 27.00 22.82
C ILE A 421 27.89 26.34 24.16
N MET A 422 27.67 27.16 25.20
CA MET A 422 27.24 26.73 26.53
C MET A 422 25.71 26.73 26.58
N PHE A 423 25.10 25.65 27.05
CA PHE A 423 23.64 25.55 27.14
C PHE A 423 23.21 24.74 28.37
N GLY A 424 21.90 24.85 28.75
CA GLY A 424 21.35 24.23 29.95
C GLY A 424 21.15 25.23 31.08
N LYS A 425 20.11 25.02 31.92
CA LYS A 425 19.77 25.94 33.04
C LYS A 425 20.58 25.66 34.32
N ASN A 426 20.71 24.40 34.70
CA ASN A 426 21.32 24.00 35.98
C ASN A 426 22.60 23.16 35.80
N ASN A 427 22.78 22.50 34.65
CA ASN A 427 23.98 21.78 34.26
C ASN A 427 24.42 22.31 32.91
N PHE A 428 25.41 23.19 32.91
CA PHE A 428 25.97 23.73 31.69
C PHE A 428 26.66 22.62 30.89
N LYS A 429 26.09 22.31 29.71
CA LYS A 429 26.68 21.44 28.72
C LYS A 429 27.42 22.29 27.70
N GLN A 430 28.46 21.73 27.13
CA GLN A 430 29.21 22.35 26.03
C GLN A 430 28.90 21.65 24.72
N TYR A 431 28.71 22.42 23.68
CA TYR A 431 28.57 21.93 22.33
C TYR A 431 29.52 22.67 21.38
N SER A 432 30.42 21.91 20.74
CA SER A 432 31.44 22.45 19.83
C SER A 432 31.24 21.86 18.45
N PRO A 433 30.48 22.54 17.58
CA PRO A 433 30.26 22.10 16.20
C PRO A 433 31.56 22.18 15.40
N LYS A 434 31.74 21.24 14.44
CA LYS A 434 32.82 21.28 13.46
C LYS A 434 32.23 21.35 12.06
N ASN A 435 32.89 22.07 11.16
CA ASN A 435 32.58 22.02 9.75
C ASN A 435 32.90 20.62 9.18
N TYR A 436 32.28 20.28 8.04
CA TYR A 436 32.36 18.95 7.45
C TYR A 436 33.80 18.50 7.16
N ASP A 437 34.65 19.43 6.67
CA ASP A 437 36.06 19.23 6.31
C ASP A 437 37.03 19.67 7.41
N ASN A 438 36.54 20.06 8.59
CA ASN A 438 37.30 20.66 9.69
C ASN A 438 38.06 21.94 9.33
N ARG A 439 37.66 22.65 8.24
CA ARG A 439 38.22 23.94 7.84
C ARG A 439 37.30 25.07 8.24
N TYR A 440 37.88 26.24 8.43
CA TYR A 440 37.18 27.46 8.79
C TYR A 440 37.56 28.57 7.83
N LEU A 441 36.58 29.34 7.37
CA LEU A 441 36.76 30.35 6.32
C LEU A 441 36.98 31.77 6.85
N GLY A 442 36.84 32.00 8.16
CA GLY A 442 36.88 33.35 8.74
C GLY A 442 35.59 34.13 8.49
N PRO A 443 35.68 35.42 8.11
CA PRO A 443 34.48 36.23 7.86
C PRO A 443 33.78 35.79 6.59
N VAL A 444 32.51 35.40 6.72
CA VAL A 444 31.64 34.97 5.60
C VAL A 444 30.28 35.65 5.73
N THR A 445 29.60 35.84 4.61
CA THR A 445 28.20 36.30 4.65
C THR A 445 27.26 35.16 5.04
N VAL A 446 26.06 35.48 5.53
CA VAL A 446 24.99 34.54 5.80
C VAL A 446 24.65 33.73 4.54
N GLU A 447 24.62 34.34 3.37
CA GLU A 447 24.41 33.68 2.07
C GLU A 447 25.52 32.66 1.81
N GLU A 448 26.78 33.02 1.92
CA GLU A 448 27.92 32.16 1.69
C GLU A 448 27.92 30.98 2.67
N ALA A 449 27.64 31.25 3.95
CA ALA A 449 27.56 30.23 4.99
C ALA A 449 26.43 29.23 4.73
N PHE A 450 25.29 29.68 4.23
CA PHE A 450 24.16 28.81 3.87
C PHE A 450 24.50 27.95 2.64
N SER A 451 25.01 28.56 1.56
CA SER A 451 25.31 27.87 0.30
C SER A 451 26.42 26.81 0.48
N LYS A 452 27.47 27.13 1.25
CA LYS A 452 28.55 26.19 1.65
C LYS A 452 28.17 25.26 2.80
N SER A 453 26.99 25.48 3.40
CA SER A 453 26.47 24.66 4.50
C SER A 453 27.37 24.61 5.75
N LEU A 454 27.98 25.72 6.13
CA LEU A 454 28.88 25.81 7.27
C LEU A 454 28.14 25.51 8.58
N ASN A 455 28.73 24.65 9.41
CA ASN A 455 28.08 24.17 10.63
C ASN A 455 28.21 25.18 11.78
N THR A 456 29.39 25.73 11.96
CA THR A 456 29.69 26.69 13.04
C THR A 456 28.81 27.93 12.93
N VAL A 457 28.67 28.47 11.71
CA VAL A 457 27.82 29.64 11.44
C VAL A 457 26.35 29.31 11.69
N ALA A 458 25.85 28.15 11.22
CA ALA A 458 24.45 27.78 11.44
C ALA A 458 24.13 27.64 12.95
N VAL A 459 25.06 27.10 13.74
CA VAL A 459 24.87 26.99 15.21
C VAL A 459 24.96 28.36 15.88
N LYS A 460 25.88 29.24 15.46
CA LYS A 460 25.96 30.63 15.97
C LYS A 460 24.65 31.36 15.70
N VAL A 461 24.16 31.35 14.46
CA VAL A 461 22.89 31.99 14.08
C VAL A 461 21.73 31.42 14.90
N GLY A 462 21.60 30.07 14.97
CA GLY A 462 20.51 29.42 15.71
C GLY A 462 20.55 29.73 17.22
N ASN A 463 21.74 29.88 17.80
CA ASN A 463 21.90 30.25 19.20
C ASN A 463 21.57 31.74 19.44
N GLU A 464 21.98 32.62 18.55
CA GLU A 464 21.71 34.07 18.62
C GLU A 464 20.21 34.39 18.56
N ILE A 465 19.49 33.82 17.59
CA ILE A 465 18.05 34.01 17.45
C ILE A 465 17.21 33.26 18.48
N GLY A 466 17.85 32.29 19.16
CA GLY A 466 17.21 31.37 20.12
C GLY A 466 16.63 30.11 19.47
N ILE A 467 17.11 28.97 19.91
CA ILE A 467 16.75 27.63 19.40
C ILE A 467 15.23 27.35 19.43
N ASN A 468 14.50 27.93 20.38
CA ASN A 468 13.05 27.75 20.45
C ASN A 468 12.32 28.36 19.25
N ARG A 469 12.81 29.47 18.68
CA ARG A 469 12.24 30.09 17.46
C ARG A 469 12.42 29.17 16.25
N VAL A 470 13.61 28.59 16.09
CA VAL A 470 13.89 27.58 15.04
C VAL A 470 12.94 26.40 15.17
N LYS A 471 12.75 25.91 16.40
CA LYS A 471 11.85 24.80 16.71
C LYS A 471 10.39 25.15 16.39
N THR A 472 9.94 26.34 16.77
CA THR A 472 8.56 26.81 16.49
C THR A 472 8.34 26.88 14.99
N LEU A 473 9.23 27.55 14.22
CA LEU A 473 9.14 27.64 12.78
C LEU A 473 9.06 26.26 12.11
N ALA A 474 9.93 25.33 12.49
CA ALA A 474 9.91 23.99 11.93
C ALA A 474 8.59 23.25 12.21
N LYS A 475 8.07 23.37 13.44
CA LYS A 475 6.79 22.74 13.84
C LYS A 475 5.60 23.34 13.09
N GLU A 476 5.53 24.65 13.01
CA GLU A 476 4.43 25.35 12.33
C GLU A 476 4.43 25.07 10.83
N LEU A 477 5.60 24.85 10.23
CA LEU A 477 5.72 24.39 8.84
C LEU A 477 5.40 22.90 8.62
N GLY A 478 5.15 22.11 9.69
CA GLY A 478 4.68 20.73 9.56
C GLY A 478 5.64 19.64 10.04
N ILE A 479 6.71 19.96 10.77
CA ILE A 479 7.53 18.95 11.44
C ILE A 479 6.85 18.51 12.75
N GLU A 480 6.17 17.39 12.74
CA GLU A 480 5.41 16.88 13.88
C GLU A 480 6.28 16.10 14.88
N THR A 481 7.38 15.53 14.39
CA THR A 481 8.32 14.80 15.24
C THR A 481 8.89 15.69 16.33
N ALA A 482 9.08 15.14 17.53
CA ALA A 482 9.58 15.90 18.69
C ALA A 482 10.97 16.47 18.43
N ILE A 483 11.10 17.79 18.58
CA ILE A 483 12.35 18.54 18.38
C ILE A 483 12.89 18.95 19.76
N PRO A 484 14.08 18.52 20.19
CA PRO A 484 14.69 18.95 21.44
C PRO A 484 15.13 20.41 21.36
N SER A 485 15.31 21.08 22.52
CA SER A 485 15.77 22.47 22.60
C SER A 485 17.28 22.53 22.89
N GLU A 486 18.08 21.93 22.02
CA GLU A 486 19.56 21.89 22.12
C GLU A 486 20.20 22.57 20.89
N PRO A 487 21.39 23.20 21.02
CA PRO A 487 22.06 23.89 19.91
C PRO A 487 22.34 22.98 18.70
N SER A 488 22.48 21.68 18.92
CA SER A 488 22.71 20.68 17.85
C SER A 488 21.56 20.59 16.85
N ILE A 489 20.35 21.05 17.22
CA ILE A 489 19.21 21.06 16.30
C ILE A 489 19.43 21.94 15.08
N ALA A 490 20.25 22.99 15.21
CA ALA A 490 20.65 23.82 14.08
C ALA A 490 21.35 23.02 12.96
N LEU A 491 21.87 21.82 13.27
CA LEU A 491 22.48 20.90 12.33
C LEU A 491 21.60 19.69 12.01
N GLY A 492 20.33 19.70 12.43
CA GLY A 492 19.39 18.61 12.18
C GLY A 492 19.70 17.32 12.91
N SER A 493 20.08 17.42 14.19
CA SER A 493 20.32 16.26 15.06
C SER A 493 19.05 15.52 15.47
N SER A 494 17.86 16.12 15.30
CA SER A 494 16.56 15.53 15.56
C SER A 494 16.09 14.72 14.37
N GLU A 495 15.43 13.58 14.63
CA GLU A 495 14.90 12.73 13.58
C GLU A 495 13.59 13.30 13.01
N VAL A 496 13.42 13.20 11.70
CA VAL A 496 12.19 13.56 10.97
C VAL A 496 11.90 12.50 9.90
N ASN A 497 10.69 12.42 9.40
CA ASN A 497 10.42 11.63 8.21
C ASN A 497 10.52 12.48 6.94
N LEU A 498 10.65 11.81 5.79
CA LEU A 498 10.85 12.49 4.52
C LEU A 498 9.62 13.33 4.10
N LEU A 499 8.42 12.82 4.35
CA LEU A 499 7.17 13.52 4.03
C LEU A 499 7.04 14.83 4.82
N GLU A 500 7.26 14.80 6.16
CA GLU A 500 7.26 16.01 6.99
C GLU A 500 8.25 17.06 6.48
N LEU A 501 9.47 16.64 6.18
CA LEU A 501 10.51 17.57 5.70
C LEU A 501 10.15 18.14 4.32
N THR A 502 9.64 17.32 3.40
CA THR A 502 9.19 17.77 2.06
C THR A 502 8.02 18.73 2.17
N THR A 503 7.07 18.46 3.06
CA THR A 503 5.91 19.34 3.33
C THR A 503 6.35 20.69 3.88
N ALA A 504 7.29 20.70 4.82
CA ALA A 504 7.82 21.97 5.38
C ALA A 504 8.52 22.83 4.29
N TYR A 505 9.20 22.18 3.33
CA TYR A 505 9.78 22.90 2.18
C TYR A 505 8.69 23.43 1.21
N ALA A 506 7.55 22.75 1.09
CA ALA A 506 6.40 23.30 0.36
C ALA A 506 5.88 24.59 1.01
N GLY A 507 5.87 24.68 2.33
CA GLY A 507 5.55 25.91 3.04
C GLY A 507 6.53 27.06 2.73
N ILE A 508 7.82 26.76 2.59
CA ILE A 508 8.82 27.76 2.14
C ILE A 508 8.53 28.19 0.71
N LEU A 509 8.28 27.25 -0.22
CA LEU A 509 7.93 27.56 -1.60
C LEU A 509 6.68 28.46 -1.67
N ASN A 510 5.69 28.21 -0.83
CA ASN A 510 4.45 28.98 -0.72
C ASN A 510 4.60 30.26 0.13
N ASN A 511 5.78 30.86 0.11
CA ASN A 511 6.05 32.14 0.75
C ASN A 511 5.77 32.17 2.26
N GLY A 512 6.06 31.09 2.96
CA GLY A 512 5.92 30.99 4.41
C GLY A 512 4.51 30.64 4.91
N VAL A 513 3.65 30.12 4.05
CA VAL A 513 2.32 29.62 4.41
C VAL A 513 2.43 28.11 4.71
N LYS A 514 1.83 27.67 5.82
CA LYS A 514 1.73 26.25 6.16
C LYS A 514 0.99 25.50 5.06
N ILE A 515 1.54 24.38 4.65
CA ILE A 515 0.91 23.44 3.71
C ILE A 515 0.69 22.12 4.43
N ASN A 516 -0.48 21.51 4.22
CA ASN A 516 -0.73 20.15 4.65
C ASN A 516 -0.61 19.19 3.46
N PRO A 517 -0.02 17.98 3.65
CA PRO A 517 0.06 17.00 2.57
C PRO A 517 -1.32 16.46 2.25
N LYS A 518 -1.66 16.36 0.97
CA LYS A 518 -2.98 15.96 0.46
C LYS A 518 -2.83 14.72 -0.42
N GLY A 519 -3.49 13.62 -0.06
CA GLY A 519 -3.42 12.35 -0.79
C GLY A 519 -4.62 12.07 -1.68
N TRP A 520 -5.79 12.58 -1.33
CA TRP A 520 -7.05 12.24 -1.97
C TRP A 520 -7.95 13.47 -2.13
N GLN A 521 -8.86 13.41 -3.11
CA GLN A 521 -9.85 14.45 -3.40
C GLN A 521 -11.18 14.19 -2.72
N ASN A 522 -11.70 12.96 -2.89
CA ASN A 522 -12.96 12.55 -2.32
C ASN A 522 -13.01 11.01 -2.15
N LEU A 523 -13.93 10.60 -1.30
CA LEU A 523 -14.34 9.22 -1.10
C LEU A 523 -15.79 9.10 -1.55
N SER A 524 -16.12 8.08 -2.35
CA SER A 524 -17.48 7.80 -2.83
C SER A 524 -17.81 6.32 -2.71
N ILE A 525 -19.11 6.01 -2.67
CA ILE A 525 -19.63 4.64 -2.75
C ILE A 525 -19.50 4.17 -4.19
N LYS A 526 -18.94 2.98 -4.42
CA LYS A 526 -18.70 2.43 -5.76
C LYS A 526 -19.98 2.22 -6.56
N GLU A 527 -21.04 1.73 -5.92
CA GLU A 527 -22.29 1.37 -6.58
C GLU A 527 -23.13 2.57 -7.01
N THR A 528 -23.20 3.60 -6.15
CA THR A 528 -24.05 4.78 -6.40
C THR A 528 -23.29 5.98 -6.93
N ASN A 529 -21.95 5.97 -6.87
CA ASN A 529 -21.09 7.13 -7.10
C ASN A 529 -21.37 8.32 -6.15
N GLU A 530 -22.12 8.11 -5.08
CA GLU A 530 -22.40 9.12 -4.07
C GLU A 530 -21.12 9.49 -3.33
N VAL A 531 -20.81 10.78 -3.28
CA VAL A 531 -19.64 11.30 -2.55
C VAL A 531 -19.97 11.39 -1.07
N ILE A 532 -19.27 10.61 -0.26
CA ILE A 532 -19.41 10.57 1.20
C ILE A 532 -18.69 11.76 1.83
N ILE A 533 -17.46 12.01 1.38
CA ILE A 533 -16.61 13.07 1.91
C ILE A 533 -15.71 13.62 0.82
N SER A 534 -15.51 14.93 0.80
CA SER A 534 -14.55 15.61 -0.08
C SER A 534 -13.46 16.24 0.78
N GLU A 535 -12.27 16.44 0.18
CA GLU A 535 -11.23 17.22 0.79
C GLU A 535 -11.78 18.61 1.17
N GLY A 536 -11.55 19.02 2.41
CA GLY A 536 -11.89 20.37 2.87
C GLY A 536 -10.97 21.44 2.24
N SER A 537 -11.47 22.67 2.11
CA SER A 537 -10.63 23.82 1.83
C SER A 537 -9.75 24.09 3.06
N ASP A 538 -8.50 23.66 3.00
CA ASP A 538 -7.53 23.94 4.06
C ASP A 538 -6.76 25.21 3.64
N GLU A 539 -7.21 26.36 4.13
CA GLU A 539 -6.48 27.62 4.00
C GLU A 539 -5.34 27.61 5.02
N GLY A 540 -4.12 27.32 4.54
CA GLY A 540 -2.94 27.39 5.37
C GLY A 540 -2.74 28.79 5.96
N PHE A 541 -2.27 28.88 7.20
CA PHE A 541 -1.92 30.15 7.82
C PHE A 541 -0.45 30.51 7.57
N ARG A 542 -0.16 31.80 7.57
CA ARG A 542 1.21 32.31 7.42
C ARG A 542 2.02 32.06 8.68
N VAL A 543 3.14 31.35 8.52
CA VAL A 543 4.06 30.98 9.61
C VAL A 543 5.16 32.01 9.80
N PHE A 544 5.71 32.53 8.71
CA PHE A 544 6.72 33.59 8.73
C PHE A 544 6.56 34.52 7.52
N SER A 545 7.20 35.65 7.55
CA SER A 545 6.98 36.72 6.57
C SER A 545 7.31 36.30 5.14
N LYS A 546 6.56 36.84 4.17
CA LYS A 546 6.77 36.61 2.75
C LYS A 546 8.17 37.07 2.32
N LEU A 547 8.67 38.19 2.87
CA LEU A 547 10.01 38.69 2.64
C LEU A 547 11.06 37.64 3.03
N ALA A 548 11.01 37.12 4.26
CA ALA A 548 11.93 36.10 4.74
C ALA A 548 11.84 34.81 3.92
N ALA A 549 10.64 34.39 3.56
CA ALA A 549 10.42 33.19 2.75
C ALA A 549 11.02 33.29 1.34
N GLN A 550 10.79 34.42 0.65
CA GLN A 550 11.32 34.68 -0.68
C GLN A 550 12.84 34.86 -0.68
N THR A 551 13.40 35.44 0.36
CA THR A 551 14.86 35.53 0.54
C THR A 551 15.46 34.17 0.88
N LEU A 552 14.81 33.37 1.70
CA LEU A 552 15.23 31.98 1.97
C LEU A 552 15.24 31.14 0.69
N LYS A 553 14.26 31.30 -0.19
CA LYS A 553 14.26 30.65 -1.51
C LYS A 553 15.49 31.02 -2.33
N TYR A 554 15.91 32.30 -2.28
CA TYR A 554 17.16 32.72 -2.91
C TYR A 554 18.39 32.02 -2.29
N LEU A 555 18.51 31.97 -0.96
CA LEU A 555 19.60 31.21 -0.31
C LEU A 555 19.65 29.75 -0.73
N MET A 556 18.47 29.13 -0.84
CA MET A 556 18.34 27.74 -1.29
C MET A 556 18.68 27.57 -2.78
N PHE A 557 18.36 28.55 -3.64
CA PHE A 557 18.78 28.61 -5.02
C PHE A 557 20.30 28.76 -5.12
N SER A 558 20.92 29.71 -4.39
CA SER A 558 22.37 29.89 -4.31
C SER A 558 23.09 28.59 -3.85
N SER A 559 22.47 27.82 -2.96
CA SER A 559 23.00 26.49 -2.55
C SER A 559 23.06 25.48 -3.71
N VAL A 560 22.15 25.56 -4.67
CA VAL A 560 22.15 24.70 -5.87
C VAL A 560 23.11 25.26 -6.93
N GLU A 561 23.12 26.56 -7.18
CA GLU A 561 23.98 27.16 -8.21
C GLU A 561 25.46 27.14 -7.80
N ASN A 562 25.76 27.60 -6.59
CA ASN A 562 27.12 27.88 -6.16
C ASN A 562 27.62 27.00 -5.01
N GLY A 563 26.71 26.23 -4.38
CA GLY A 563 26.99 25.54 -3.14
C GLY A 563 27.04 24.02 -3.23
N THR A 564 26.62 23.38 -2.11
CA THR A 564 26.68 21.92 -1.93
C THR A 564 25.66 21.16 -2.78
N GLY A 565 24.68 21.83 -3.38
CA GLY A 565 23.56 21.24 -4.12
C GLY A 565 23.74 21.18 -5.63
N LYS A 566 24.90 21.51 -6.20
CA LYS A 566 25.15 21.62 -7.65
C LYS A 566 24.66 20.44 -8.50
N ASN A 567 24.73 19.24 -8.00
CA ASN A 567 24.25 18.06 -8.71
C ASN A 567 22.69 17.97 -8.83
N ALA A 568 21.97 18.89 -8.22
CA ALA A 568 20.50 18.97 -8.32
C ALA A 568 20.03 19.93 -9.39
N SER A 569 20.95 20.69 -10.05
CA SER A 569 20.59 21.61 -11.11
C SER A 569 19.93 20.88 -12.29
N VAL A 570 19.01 21.56 -12.96
CA VAL A 570 18.25 21.07 -14.12
C VAL A 570 18.32 22.18 -15.17
N SER A 571 18.68 21.82 -16.40
CA SER A 571 18.77 22.79 -17.50
C SER A 571 17.45 23.55 -17.68
N ASP A 572 17.52 24.87 -17.86
CA ASP A 572 16.37 25.76 -18.09
C ASP A 572 15.38 25.89 -16.93
N TRP A 573 15.71 25.37 -15.74
CA TRP A 573 14.85 25.48 -14.55
C TRP A 573 15.62 26.09 -13.38
N GLN A 574 15.00 27.02 -12.68
CA GLN A 574 15.49 27.45 -11.38
C GLN A 574 15.15 26.39 -10.33
N ILE A 575 16.16 25.89 -9.66
CA ILE A 575 16.04 24.90 -8.60
C ILE A 575 16.59 25.48 -7.31
N ALA A 576 15.76 25.45 -6.27
CA ALA A 576 16.17 25.80 -4.91
C ALA A 576 16.14 24.54 -4.03
N GLY A 577 17.13 24.36 -3.16
CA GLY A 577 17.17 23.16 -2.35
C GLY A 577 18.30 23.14 -1.32
N LYS A 578 18.31 22.08 -0.52
CA LYS A 578 19.33 21.87 0.52
C LYS A 578 19.73 20.42 0.64
N THR A 579 21.03 20.20 0.71
CA THR A 579 21.64 18.88 1.01
C THR A 579 21.62 18.62 2.50
N GLY A 580 21.44 17.34 2.87
CA GLY A 580 21.57 16.85 4.22
C GLY A 580 22.48 15.60 4.27
N THR A 581 23.30 15.53 5.28
CA THR A 581 24.12 14.34 5.57
C THR A 581 24.19 14.22 7.08
N SER A 582 23.77 13.09 7.63
CA SER A 582 23.87 12.85 9.07
C SER A 582 25.28 12.42 9.46
N GLN A 583 25.58 12.45 10.76
CA GLN A 583 26.88 12.01 11.29
C GLN A 583 27.20 10.59 10.84
N SER A 584 28.47 10.35 10.53
CA SER A 584 28.97 9.06 10.05
C SER A 584 28.30 8.57 8.75
N PHE A 585 27.75 9.46 7.93
CA PHE A 585 27.14 9.12 6.62
C PHE A 585 26.03 8.07 6.70
N ARG A 586 25.23 8.05 7.75
CA ARG A 586 24.13 7.08 7.92
C ARG A 586 22.94 7.41 7.05
N ASP A 587 22.67 8.71 6.90
CA ASP A 587 21.58 9.25 6.10
C ASP A 587 22.09 10.32 5.13
N ALA A 588 21.63 10.28 3.92
CA ALA A 588 21.91 11.29 2.89
C ALA A 588 20.58 11.80 2.31
N TRP A 589 20.43 13.14 2.29
CA TRP A 589 19.20 13.80 1.90
C TRP A 589 19.46 14.85 0.84
N PHE A 590 18.49 15.01 -0.06
CA PHE A 590 18.30 16.24 -0.82
C PHE A 590 16.82 16.57 -0.82
N VAL A 591 16.47 17.78 -0.40
CA VAL A 591 15.11 18.30 -0.54
C VAL A 591 15.21 19.62 -1.29
N GLY A 592 14.43 19.74 -2.34
CA GLY A 592 14.44 20.93 -3.19
C GLY A 592 13.15 21.07 -3.96
N PHE A 593 13.03 22.19 -4.67
CA PHE A 593 11.84 22.53 -5.42
C PHE A 593 12.15 23.35 -6.67
N SER A 594 11.27 23.25 -7.65
CA SER A 594 11.02 24.27 -8.70
C SER A 594 9.79 25.08 -8.31
N ASN A 595 9.29 25.93 -9.20
CA ASN A 595 8.03 26.65 -8.95
C ASN A 595 6.81 25.70 -8.84
N ASN A 596 6.88 24.49 -9.36
CA ASN A 596 5.75 23.56 -9.50
C ASN A 596 5.75 22.39 -8.52
N TYR A 597 6.94 21.86 -8.24
CA TYR A 597 7.10 20.63 -7.47
C TYR A 597 8.14 20.78 -6.38
N VAL A 598 7.85 20.18 -5.24
CA VAL A 598 8.81 19.91 -4.17
C VAL A 598 9.14 18.43 -4.19
N ILE A 599 10.41 18.08 -4.22
CA ILE A 599 10.89 16.71 -4.24
C ILE A 599 11.84 16.48 -3.07
N GLY A 600 11.49 15.51 -2.24
CA GLY A 600 12.36 15.02 -1.19
C GLY A 600 12.96 13.67 -1.59
N VAL A 601 14.28 13.52 -1.40
CA VAL A 601 15.02 12.28 -1.62
C VAL A 601 15.81 11.92 -0.37
N TRP A 602 15.65 10.70 0.11
CA TRP A 602 16.43 10.12 1.21
C TRP A 602 17.10 8.83 0.79
N MET A 603 18.32 8.61 1.28
CA MET A 603 19.06 7.36 1.17
C MET A 603 19.64 6.96 2.52
N GLY A 604 19.56 5.68 2.86
CA GLY A 604 20.08 5.12 4.12
C GLY A 604 19.96 3.60 4.20
N ASN A 605 20.52 3.02 5.24
CA ASN A 605 20.38 1.60 5.56
C ASN A 605 19.36 1.42 6.69
N ASP A 606 18.53 0.38 6.63
CA ASP A 606 17.56 0.07 7.69
C ASP A 606 18.23 -0.27 9.04
N ASP A 607 19.39 -0.90 8.99
CA ASP A 607 20.21 -1.26 10.14
C ASP A 607 21.10 -0.11 10.64
N ASN A 608 20.89 1.10 10.13
CA ASN A 608 21.61 2.32 10.52
C ASN A 608 23.13 2.27 10.27
N ARG A 609 23.63 1.37 9.43
CA ARG A 609 25.04 1.34 9.00
C ARG A 609 25.36 2.51 8.08
N PRO A 610 26.59 3.03 8.14
CA PRO A 610 27.05 4.08 7.23
C PRO A 610 26.88 3.74 5.76
N LEU A 611 26.52 4.73 4.97
CA LEU A 611 26.61 4.68 3.51
C LEU A 611 28.07 4.85 3.09
N LYS A 612 28.54 4.08 2.10
CA LYS A 612 29.91 4.22 1.57
C LYS A 612 29.91 5.30 0.49
N ASN A 613 30.67 6.38 0.72
CA ASN A 613 30.89 7.48 -0.22
C ASN A 613 29.58 8.15 -0.73
N VAL A 614 28.52 8.18 0.08
CA VAL A 614 27.26 8.83 -0.29
C VAL A 614 26.98 9.98 0.70
N ASN A 615 26.83 11.18 0.15
CA ASN A 615 26.39 12.36 0.86
C ASN A 615 25.19 13.01 0.13
N GLY A 616 24.54 13.99 0.74
CA GLY A 616 23.34 14.62 0.21
C GLY A 616 23.55 15.34 -1.13
N GLY A 617 24.73 15.93 -1.35
CA GLY A 617 25.10 16.59 -2.61
C GLY A 617 25.52 15.60 -3.71
N GLY A 618 25.63 14.31 -3.41
CA GLY A 618 26.00 13.26 -4.34
C GLY A 618 24.78 12.60 -5.00
N LEU A 619 24.52 11.33 -4.64
CA LEU A 619 23.44 10.55 -5.25
C LEU A 619 22.05 11.12 -5.01
N PRO A 620 21.63 11.58 -3.79
CA PRO A 620 20.31 12.14 -3.59
C PRO A 620 20.03 13.36 -4.49
N ALA A 621 20.99 14.29 -4.63
CA ALA A 621 20.86 15.45 -5.50
C ALA A 621 20.75 15.04 -6.99
N LYS A 622 21.51 14.03 -7.44
CA LYS A 622 21.41 13.50 -8.81
C LYS A 622 20.08 12.78 -9.06
N ILE A 623 19.54 12.04 -8.09
CA ILE A 623 18.23 11.40 -8.19
C ILE A 623 17.17 12.48 -8.33
N PHE A 624 17.22 13.54 -7.50
CA PHE A 624 16.33 14.70 -7.61
C PHE A 624 16.39 15.30 -9.04
N SER A 625 17.58 15.65 -9.55
CA SER A 625 17.77 16.22 -10.88
C SER A 625 17.20 15.34 -11.99
N ASN A 626 17.44 14.02 -11.95
CA ASN A 626 16.90 13.08 -12.93
C ASN A 626 15.37 13.00 -12.91
N ILE A 627 14.78 12.93 -11.72
CA ILE A 627 13.33 12.91 -11.58
C ILE A 627 12.75 14.23 -12.10
N MET A 628 13.31 15.38 -11.64
CA MET A 628 12.83 16.69 -12.05
C MET A 628 12.93 16.89 -13.57
N THR A 629 14.03 16.46 -14.20
CA THR A 629 14.20 16.51 -15.66
C THR A 629 13.11 15.71 -16.38
N LYS A 630 12.80 14.48 -15.92
CA LYS A 630 11.78 13.64 -16.54
C LYS A 630 10.36 14.23 -16.42
N ILE A 631 10.02 14.82 -15.27
CA ILE A 631 8.66 15.34 -15.03
C ILE A 631 8.48 16.77 -15.58
N SER A 632 9.56 17.49 -15.84
CA SER A 632 9.50 18.88 -16.37
C SER A 632 9.18 18.95 -17.85
N VAL A 633 9.32 17.86 -18.60
CA VAL A 633 9.05 17.81 -20.05
C VAL A 633 7.60 18.20 -20.39
N ASP A 634 6.66 17.81 -19.52
CA ASP A 634 5.22 18.09 -19.73
C ASP A 634 4.78 19.44 -19.11
N LEU A 635 5.69 20.23 -18.53
CA LEU A 635 5.35 21.48 -17.87
C LEU A 635 5.46 22.68 -18.84
N VAL A 636 4.34 23.37 -19.02
CA VAL A 636 4.24 24.63 -19.83
C VAL A 636 4.39 25.87 -18.94
N SER A 637 4.65 25.72 -17.65
CA SER A 637 4.55 26.75 -16.63
C SER A 637 5.83 27.53 -16.39
N GLU A 638 5.72 28.59 -15.58
CA GLU A 638 6.83 29.45 -15.15
C GLU A 638 7.99 28.63 -14.58
N LYS A 639 9.15 28.76 -15.22
CA LYS A 639 10.39 28.08 -14.83
C LYS A 639 11.10 28.79 -13.69
N GLU A 640 10.68 30.02 -13.38
CA GLU A 640 11.29 30.90 -12.39
C GLU A 640 10.60 30.79 -11.02
N ILE A 641 11.40 30.87 -9.98
CA ILE A 641 10.94 30.90 -8.59
C ILE A 641 10.90 32.35 -8.14
N ALA A 642 9.78 32.81 -7.58
CA ALA A 642 9.70 34.15 -6.98
C ALA A 642 10.66 34.28 -5.78
N MET A 643 11.74 35.04 -5.93
CA MET A 643 12.81 35.21 -4.95
C MET A 643 13.11 36.66 -4.70
N ILE A 644 13.68 37.00 -3.55
CA ILE A 644 14.20 38.33 -3.20
C ILE A 644 15.71 38.21 -3.01
N LEU A 645 16.45 39.03 -3.74
CA LEU A 645 17.90 39.08 -3.67
C LEU A 645 18.39 39.78 -2.38
N PRO A 646 19.62 39.51 -1.89
CA PRO A 646 20.16 40.11 -0.67
C PRO A 646 20.03 41.62 -0.59
N ASN A 647 20.42 42.34 -1.66
CA ASN A 647 20.32 43.81 -1.70
C ASN A 647 18.89 44.32 -1.69
N GLN A 648 17.95 43.57 -2.28
CA GLN A 648 16.52 43.90 -2.23
C GLN A 648 15.95 43.70 -0.83
N PHE A 649 16.39 42.65 -0.12
CA PHE A 649 16.01 42.42 1.27
C PHE A 649 16.40 43.59 2.16
N ASP A 650 17.65 44.07 2.08
CA ASP A 650 18.16 45.17 2.88
C ASP A 650 17.39 46.48 2.56
N ALA A 651 17.13 46.76 1.28
CA ALA A 651 16.37 47.93 0.84
C ALA A 651 14.93 47.94 1.33
N LEU A 652 14.22 46.81 1.22
CA LEU A 652 12.82 46.66 1.66
C LEU A 652 12.68 46.81 3.17
N ARG A 653 13.65 46.24 3.91
CA ARG A 653 13.65 46.30 5.36
C ARG A 653 13.95 47.70 5.89
N SER A 654 14.95 48.42 5.35
CA SER A 654 15.27 49.78 5.74
C SER A 654 14.09 50.72 5.53
N TYR A 655 13.29 50.48 4.50
CA TYR A 655 12.06 51.22 4.23
C TYR A 655 10.98 50.98 5.29
N ASP A 656 10.79 49.76 5.72
CA ASP A 656 9.78 49.38 6.76
C ASP A 656 10.18 49.96 8.15
N GLU A 657 11.45 49.88 8.50
CA GLU A 657 11.97 50.47 9.73
C GLU A 657 11.82 52.01 9.74
N SER A 658 12.06 52.66 8.59
CA SER A 658 11.86 54.13 8.45
C SER A 658 10.37 54.49 8.57
N ALA A 659 9.49 53.74 7.91
CA ALA A 659 8.04 53.91 7.97
C ALA A 659 7.49 53.75 9.40
N THR A 660 8.03 52.78 10.15
CA THR A 660 7.68 52.52 11.54
C THR A 660 8.16 53.66 12.44
N LYS A 661 9.39 54.17 12.22
CA LYS A 661 9.95 55.30 12.98
C LYS A 661 9.18 56.61 12.74
N TYR A 662 8.77 56.89 11.50
CA TYR A 662 7.89 58.00 11.17
C TYR A 662 6.49 57.90 11.81
N ARG A 663 5.94 56.72 11.96
CA ARG A 663 4.67 56.49 12.66
C ARG A 663 4.76 56.77 14.16
N PHE A 664 5.83 56.35 14.82
CA PHE A 664 6.03 56.62 16.26
C PHE A 664 6.28 58.14 16.52
N GLN A 665 7.05 58.79 15.65
CA GLN A 665 7.27 60.24 15.77
C GLN A 665 6.01 61.09 15.50
N SER A 666 5.13 60.66 14.57
CA SER A 666 3.88 61.35 14.30
C SER A 666 2.77 61.08 15.34
N GLN A 667 2.92 60.08 16.19
CA GLN A 667 2.04 59.84 17.36
C GLN A 667 2.43 60.66 18.60
N GLU A 668 3.70 61.09 18.68
CA GLU A 668 4.14 61.99 19.77
C GLU A 668 3.85 63.48 19.49
N GLU A 669 3.57 63.89 18.25
CA GLU A 669 3.38 65.28 17.86
C GLU A 669 1.92 65.71 17.52
N GLY A 670 0.89 64.92 17.82
CA GLY A 670 -0.44 65.42 17.55
C GLY A 670 -1.61 64.49 17.62
N ASP A 671 -2.53 64.87 18.47
CA ASP A 671 -3.96 64.50 18.42
C ASP A 671 -4.54 64.92 17.04
N GLY A 672 -4.45 64.06 16.03
CA GLY A 672 -4.97 64.36 14.70
C GLY A 672 -5.11 63.16 13.83
N LYS A 673 -6.35 62.86 13.40
CA LYS A 673 -6.78 61.79 12.51
C LYS A 673 -5.78 61.44 11.43
N PRO A 674 -5.55 60.13 11.12
CA PRO A 674 -4.59 59.72 10.11
C PRO A 674 -5.04 60.15 8.72
N LYS A 675 -4.22 60.97 8.06
CA LYS A 675 -4.33 61.25 6.63
C LYS A 675 -3.74 60.07 5.86
N ASN A 676 -4.48 59.65 4.87
CA ASN A 676 -4.20 58.64 3.84
C ASN A 676 -2.75 58.13 3.76
N SER A 677 -2.55 56.86 4.07
CA SER A 677 -1.34 56.11 3.74
C SER A 677 -1.09 56.18 2.24
N SER A 678 0.14 56.58 1.85
CA SER A 678 0.54 56.63 0.44
C SER A 678 0.34 55.25 -0.21
N LEU A 679 -0.09 55.24 -1.48
CA LEU A 679 -0.23 54.04 -2.32
C LEU A 679 1.00 53.13 -2.24
N ILE A 680 2.19 53.69 -2.07
CA ILE A 680 3.47 52.96 -1.94
C ILE A 680 3.57 52.19 -0.60
N GLY A 681 3.09 52.76 0.51
CA GLY A 681 3.07 52.08 1.80
C GLY A 681 2.07 50.90 1.84
N GLY A 682 0.97 50.99 1.10
CA GLY A 682 0.02 49.90 0.90
C GLY A 682 0.61 48.75 0.05
N LEU A 683 1.33 49.12 -1.02
CA LEU A 683 1.99 48.16 -1.92
C LEU A 683 3.11 47.37 -1.21
N ILE A 684 3.87 48.07 -0.36
CA ILE A 684 4.95 47.41 0.42
C ILE A 684 4.37 46.51 1.51
N ARG A 685 3.25 46.87 2.15
CA ARG A 685 2.55 45.99 3.08
C ARG A 685 2.03 44.73 2.39
N ALA A 686 1.40 44.87 1.24
CA ALA A 686 0.95 43.73 0.45
C ALA A 686 2.11 42.82 -0.01
N LEU A 687 3.27 43.41 -0.32
CA LEU A 687 4.49 42.70 -0.68
C LEU A 687 5.14 41.98 0.51
N LEU A 688 5.17 42.57 1.70
CA LEU A 688 5.84 42.00 2.87
C LEU A 688 4.97 41.02 3.68
N TRP A 689 3.68 41.29 3.81
CA TRP A 689 2.78 40.54 4.68
C TRP A 689 1.67 39.79 3.95
N GLY A 690 1.40 40.09 2.68
CA GLY A 690 0.50 39.31 1.84
C GLY A 690 -0.98 39.37 2.22
N ASP A 691 -1.52 40.58 2.51
CA ASP A 691 -2.97 40.82 2.61
C ASP A 691 -3.63 40.84 1.23
#